data_27464316baa4911e42dda1741a956e53
#
_entry.id   27464316baa4911e42dda1741a956e53
#
_cell.length_a   1.000
_cell.length_b   1.000
_cell.length_c   1.000
_cell.angle_alpha   90.00
_cell.angle_beta   90.00
_cell.angle_gamma   90.00
#
_symmetry.space_group_name_H-M   'P 1'
#
loop_
_entity.id
_entity.type
_entity.pdbx_description
1 polymer ?
#
loop_
_entity_poly.entity_id
_entity_poly.type
_entity_poly.pdbx_seq_one_letter_code
_entity_poly.pdbx_strand_id
1 'polypeptide(L)'
;MLDIAEIGAGYAEEVYDELKVRLNNVVTRRIPLIFYNTHLHFQRTNTTPGFIPEGVGGFFEFLKGRVVIPSTGSLKDFKHVIRHELTHVFMTNKIYRVFVDHRQPTDLYPPLWFIEGLAEYMSTEVDAQAEMVMRDAVLNNYFVGIEDIYNIYGSFLMYKEGQNFLEFVEEKYGKEKIPLMLENFWMFSNFTKVIEYTIGKKIEEIDKEWSFYLKRKYYPLIEDNSPLENASEKLTRKGFNFSPVYYETGNKKFIYFVANREGYSSLYRLELDESSKDEDNTELVLQGEKSEELEAFHLFQSSIDVSKDGLVAFVTKKGSSDAIHLFSISKNEIIKTFQYNYLINITSPKFSENGGKIIFQAVDQKGFSDIYLINVNDDSITRLTNDYYDDRDPGFGLDNQVLFSSDRTSGEFERKYNIFNYDLTNKKIEYVTYINANNLSPVLSPDKKSILFTSDVDGVRNIWKLDFANPDSIRKITNFITSAFYPAFIDTSTIIYSGFEKFSFNIYKLNLPEAEKDTMVIAMNFPFFAEKWNAGMYAGYTQREKLKYENEYTLDYAQSQVSTDPIFGTRGGAIFSLSDLLGDDNYFFLIYNTADVQSDFLKSFNVAIQRVNLSERENYSYGVFNFSGRRYDIRDSDEYFYERSFGGFFALHFPLSTFQRIETGVTIANSDKEVISGVIERKALLVSNTLSYVVDNSLWGYTGPLDGMRGRLLLGYTSDVKFSNVNYFTVIADYRYYLRLGLRSALAFRSAFFYNEGKEARRYFMGGSWDLRGWRRWSIRGEKLWLSSVELRFPLVDQLYIKFPFFGLGFVGFRGALFFDAGGAWDDEYNQTLGSIGGGLRLNLFGVLVLRYDIGKKIEDDFSRIQKGLFYQFFFGWDF
;
A
#
# COMPACT_ATOMS: atom_id res chain seq x y z
N MET A 1 -19.39 -8.72 -13.37
CA MET A 1 -18.12 -9.47 -13.58
C MET A 1 -17.83 -9.71 -15.07
N LEU A 2 -18.78 -10.19 -15.84
CA LEU A 2 -18.55 -10.52 -17.24
C LEU A 2 -18.20 -9.31 -18.10
N ASP A 3 -18.86 -8.19 -17.91
CA ASP A 3 -18.67 -7.00 -18.76
C ASP A 3 -17.24 -6.45 -18.65
N ILE A 4 -16.69 -6.29 -17.44
CA ILE A 4 -15.30 -5.84 -17.24
C ILE A 4 -14.30 -6.83 -17.83
N ALA A 5 -14.52 -8.13 -17.66
CA ALA A 5 -13.63 -9.15 -18.21
C ALA A 5 -13.66 -9.18 -19.77
N GLU A 6 -14.82 -9.02 -20.37
CA GLU A 6 -14.98 -8.95 -21.83
C GLU A 6 -14.34 -7.67 -22.40
N ILE A 7 -14.58 -6.53 -21.75
CA ILE A 7 -13.96 -5.25 -22.12
C ILE A 7 -12.42 -5.34 -21.97
N GLY A 8 -11.96 -5.84 -20.82
CA GLY A 8 -10.53 -6.00 -20.55
C GLY A 8 -9.82 -6.94 -21.52
N ALA A 9 -10.48 -8.04 -21.91
CA ALA A 9 -9.94 -8.95 -22.93
C ALA A 9 -9.83 -8.26 -24.30
N GLY A 10 -10.82 -7.44 -24.67
CA GLY A 10 -10.76 -6.66 -25.92
C GLY A 10 -9.62 -5.64 -25.91
N TYR A 11 -9.48 -4.89 -24.82
CA TYR A 11 -8.35 -3.96 -24.67
C TYR A 11 -7.00 -4.66 -24.69
N ALA A 12 -6.88 -5.82 -24.05
CA ALA A 12 -5.65 -6.59 -24.02
C ALA A 12 -5.22 -7.06 -25.42
N GLU A 13 -6.14 -7.52 -26.25
CA GLU A 13 -5.85 -7.94 -27.64
C GLU A 13 -5.41 -6.73 -28.49
N GLU A 14 -6.10 -5.59 -28.38
CA GLU A 14 -5.73 -4.35 -29.07
C GLU A 14 -4.30 -3.90 -28.66
N VAL A 15 -4.04 -3.88 -27.36
CA VAL A 15 -2.74 -3.50 -26.80
C VAL A 15 -1.66 -4.52 -27.21
N TYR A 16 -1.98 -5.80 -27.24
CA TYR A 16 -1.05 -6.84 -27.68
C TYR A 16 -0.56 -6.58 -29.12
N ASP A 17 -1.46 -6.28 -30.05
CA ASP A 17 -1.11 -6.01 -31.45
C ASP A 17 -0.26 -4.74 -31.59
N GLU A 18 -0.51 -3.72 -30.76
CA GLU A 18 0.29 -2.48 -30.71
C GLU A 18 1.70 -2.74 -30.16
N LEU A 19 1.82 -3.39 -29.00
CA LEU A 19 3.11 -3.65 -28.35
C LEU A 19 3.98 -4.61 -29.16
N LYS A 20 3.38 -5.57 -29.83
CA LYS A 20 4.06 -6.48 -30.77
C LYS A 20 4.85 -5.71 -31.83
N VAL A 21 4.27 -4.64 -32.37
CA VAL A 21 4.92 -3.79 -33.36
C VAL A 21 5.94 -2.86 -32.71
N ARG A 22 5.54 -2.14 -31.65
CA ARG A 22 6.40 -1.13 -31.00
C ARG A 22 7.66 -1.74 -30.39
N LEU A 23 7.57 -2.93 -29.79
CA LEU A 23 8.71 -3.62 -29.16
C LEU A 23 9.38 -4.65 -30.11
N ASN A 24 8.90 -4.82 -31.35
CA ASN A 24 9.39 -5.83 -32.26
C ASN A 24 9.52 -7.20 -31.59
N ASN A 25 8.45 -7.65 -30.95
CA ASN A 25 8.42 -8.89 -30.17
C ASN A 25 7.07 -9.58 -30.23
N VAL A 26 7.05 -10.90 -30.31
CA VAL A 26 5.84 -11.72 -30.32
C VAL A 26 5.85 -12.61 -29.08
N VAL A 27 4.87 -12.48 -28.21
CA VAL A 27 4.68 -13.36 -27.06
C VAL A 27 3.77 -14.50 -27.48
N THR A 28 4.30 -15.69 -27.66
CA THR A 28 3.57 -16.86 -28.18
C THR A 28 2.79 -17.64 -27.12
N ARG A 29 3.16 -17.46 -25.83
CA ARG A 29 2.47 -18.10 -24.73
C ARG A 29 1.20 -17.33 -24.38
N ARG A 30 0.17 -18.02 -23.88
CA ARG A 30 -0.99 -17.36 -23.29
C ARG A 30 -0.55 -16.55 -22.07
N ILE A 31 -1.10 -15.33 -21.97
CA ILE A 31 -0.85 -14.43 -20.82
C ILE A 31 -2.10 -14.50 -19.94
N PRO A 32 -1.99 -15.06 -18.74
CA PRO A 32 -3.12 -15.03 -17.80
C PRO A 32 -3.39 -13.59 -17.33
N LEU A 33 -4.61 -13.11 -17.56
CA LEU A 33 -5.08 -11.82 -17.05
C LEU A 33 -6.12 -12.06 -15.96
N ILE A 34 -5.87 -11.55 -14.76
CA ILE A 34 -6.76 -11.64 -13.62
C ILE A 34 -7.36 -10.25 -13.40
N PHE A 35 -8.66 -10.11 -13.66
CA PHE A 35 -9.37 -8.86 -13.49
C PHE A 35 -10.20 -8.86 -12.21
N TYR A 36 -10.04 -7.80 -11.42
CA TYR A 36 -10.89 -7.50 -10.28
C TYR A 36 -11.84 -6.34 -10.63
N ASN A 37 -13.11 -6.47 -10.26
CA ASN A 37 -14.10 -5.43 -10.55
C ASN A 37 -13.85 -4.14 -9.80
N THR A 38 -13.11 -4.18 -8.68
CA THR A 38 -12.80 -3.01 -7.87
C THR A 38 -11.41 -3.11 -7.30
N HIS A 39 -10.83 -1.95 -6.98
CA HIS A 39 -9.52 -1.87 -6.34
C HIS A 39 -9.50 -2.52 -4.95
N LEU A 40 -10.58 -2.45 -4.19
CA LEU A 40 -10.70 -3.09 -2.88
C LEU A 40 -10.58 -4.63 -2.97
N HIS A 41 -11.22 -5.24 -3.98
CA HIS A 41 -11.08 -6.68 -4.23
C HIS A 41 -9.66 -7.05 -4.67
N PHE A 42 -9.04 -6.20 -5.47
CA PHE A 42 -7.64 -6.38 -5.89
C PHE A 42 -6.67 -6.35 -4.72
N GLN A 43 -6.84 -5.44 -3.75
CA GLN A 43 -6.02 -5.39 -2.54
C GLN A 43 -6.08 -6.68 -1.70
N ARG A 44 -7.10 -7.52 -1.92
CA ARG A 44 -7.32 -8.80 -1.25
C ARG A 44 -6.93 -10.01 -2.09
N THR A 45 -6.23 -9.80 -3.21
CA THR A 45 -5.73 -10.90 -4.03
C THR A 45 -4.76 -11.80 -3.26
N ASN A 46 -4.76 -13.09 -3.56
CA ASN A 46 -3.82 -14.05 -3.02
C ASN A 46 -2.64 -14.35 -3.98
N THR A 47 -2.60 -13.67 -5.14
CA THR A 47 -1.52 -13.87 -6.13
C THR A 47 -0.16 -13.39 -5.63
N THR A 48 -0.12 -12.47 -4.67
CA THR A 48 1.10 -12.03 -4.00
C THR A 48 0.91 -12.04 -2.49
N PRO A 49 1.90 -12.48 -1.72
CA PRO A 49 1.86 -12.35 -0.27
C PRO A 49 2.13 -10.90 0.12
N GLY A 50 1.31 -10.35 0.99
CA GLY A 50 1.50 -9.02 1.56
C GLY A 50 0.40 -8.03 1.20
N PHE A 51 0.50 -6.84 1.79
CA PHE A 51 -0.45 -5.76 1.60
C PHE A 51 -0.15 -5.01 0.31
N ILE A 52 -1.18 -4.78 -0.51
CA ILE A 52 -1.11 -3.95 -1.72
C ILE A 52 -1.53 -2.53 -1.36
N PRO A 53 -0.64 -1.53 -1.46
CA PRO A 53 -0.97 -0.12 -1.22
C PRO A 53 -2.07 0.39 -2.17
N GLU A 54 -2.83 1.39 -1.72
CA GLU A 54 -3.91 1.99 -2.50
C GLU A 54 -3.45 2.61 -3.84
N GLY A 55 -2.20 3.06 -3.91
CA GLY A 55 -1.63 3.65 -5.13
C GLY A 55 -1.20 2.65 -6.20
N VAL A 56 -1.31 1.34 -5.96
CA VAL A 56 -0.92 0.31 -6.95
C VAL A 56 -2.09 0.04 -7.89
N GLY A 57 -1.93 0.39 -9.17
CA GLY A 57 -2.98 0.25 -10.18
C GLY A 57 -3.12 -1.17 -10.76
N GLY A 58 -2.08 -1.98 -10.69
CA GLY A 58 -2.01 -3.35 -11.19
C GLY A 58 -0.62 -3.90 -10.95
N PHE A 59 -0.35 -5.14 -11.32
CA PHE A 59 1.01 -5.67 -11.34
C PHE A 59 1.15 -6.88 -12.27
N PHE A 60 2.35 -7.04 -12.79
CA PHE A 60 2.80 -8.25 -13.45
C PHE A 60 3.56 -9.13 -12.47
N GLU A 61 3.04 -10.32 -12.20
CA GLU A 61 3.73 -11.32 -11.39
C GLU A 61 4.58 -12.20 -12.27
N PHE A 62 5.88 -12.16 -12.03
CA PHE A 62 6.91 -12.68 -12.91
C PHE A 62 6.95 -14.20 -12.99
N LEU A 63 6.76 -14.87 -11.85
CA LEU A 63 7.01 -16.31 -11.74
C LEU A 63 6.02 -17.13 -12.58
N LYS A 64 4.72 -16.82 -12.50
CA LYS A 64 3.67 -17.48 -13.30
C LYS A 64 3.35 -16.70 -14.58
N GLY A 65 3.93 -15.51 -14.76
CA GLY A 65 3.72 -14.68 -15.93
C GLY A 65 2.29 -14.18 -16.05
N ARG A 66 1.62 -13.95 -14.92
CA ARG A 66 0.22 -13.46 -14.83
C ARG A 66 0.18 -11.98 -14.59
N VAL A 67 -0.86 -11.36 -15.06
CA VAL A 67 -1.13 -9.93 -14.92
C VAL A 67 -2.38 -9.76 -14.07
N VAL A 68 -2.35 -8.89 -13.09
CA VAL A 68 -3.44 -8.67 -12.13
C VAL A 68 -3.86 -7.20 -12.14
N ILE A 69 -5.10 -6.93 -12.47
CA ILE A 69 -5.59 -5.58 -12.72
C ILE A 69 -6.97 -5.37 -12.11
N PRO A 70 -7.17 -4.30 -11.32
CA PRO A 70 -8.50 -3.86 -10.88
C PRO A 70 -9.16 -2.92 -11.89
N SER A 71 -10.48 -2.91 -11.92
CA SER A 71 -11.25 -1.76 -12.42
C SER A 71 -11.32 -0.70 -11.32
N THR A 72 -11.15 0.57 -11.70
CA THR A 72 -11.33 1.74 -10.83
C THR A 72 -12.65 2.47 -11.11
N GLY A 73 -13.49 1.95 -12.02
CA GLY A 73 -14.68 2.61 -12.54
C GLY A 73 -14.42 3.32 -13.87
N SER A 74 -13.19 3.75 -14.14
CA SER A 74 -12.78 4.39 -15.38
C SER A 74 -12.30 3.36 -16.40
N LEU A 75 -12.98 3.22 -17.54
CA LEU A 75 -12.53 2.35 -18.63
C LEU A 75 -11.25 2.87 -19.30
N LYS A 76 -11.03 4.18 -19.27
CA LYS A 76 -9.80 4.81 -19.76
C LYS A 76 -8.60 4.40 -18.91
N ASP A 77 -8.71 4.53 -17.59
CA ASP A 77 -7.65 4.16 -16.66
C ASP A 77 -7.43 2.64 -16.69
N PHE A 78 -8.50 1.85 -16.83
CA PHE A 78 -8.42 0.40 -16.97
C PHE A 78 -7.62 -0.02 -18.22
N LYS A 79 -7.87 0.61 -19.38
CA LYS A 79 -7.09 0.39 -20.62
C LYS A 79 -5.62 0.79 -20.44
N HIS A 80 -5.38 1.92 -19.75
CA HIS A 80 -4.03 2.40 -19.45
C HIS A 80 -3.26 1.37 -18.63
N VAL A 81 -3.84 0.85 -17.54
CA VAL A 81 -3.19 -0.14 -16.68
C VAL A 81 -2.95 -1.46 -17.42
N ILE A 82 -3.91 -1.93 -18.24
CA ILE A 82 -3.71 -3.10 -19.10
C ILE A 82 -2.47 -2.92 -20.00
N ARG A 83 -2.31 -1.74 -20.60
CA ARG A 83 -1.15 -1.44 -21.46
C ARG A 83 0.15 -1.38 -20.67
N HIS A 84 0.13 -0.79 -19.48
CA HIS A 84 1.28 -0.73 -18.58
C HIS A 84 1.77 -2.14 -18.21
N GLU A 85 0.89 -2.98 -17.71
CA GLU A 85 1.24 -4.32 -17.27
C GLU A 85 1.63 -5.26 -18.44
N LEU A 86 0.95 -5.16 -19.58
CA LEU A 86 1.35 -5.90 -20.76
C LEU A 86 2.71 -5.48 -21.29
N THR A 87 3.11 -4.22 -21.10
CA THR A 87 4.47 -3.77 -21.45
C THR A 87 5.54 -4.53 -20.66
N HIS A 88 5.30 -4.77 -19.37
CA HIS A 88 6.20 -5.62 -18.57
C HIS A 88 6.30 -7.04 -19.09
N VAL A 89 5.18 -7.63 -19.55
CA VAL A 89 5.18 -8.96 -20.15
C VAL A 89 6.01 -9.00 -21.42
N PHE A 90 5.79 -8.04 -22.32
CA PHE A 90 6.50 -7.97 -23.59
C PHE A 90 7.99 -7.69 -23.42
N MET A 91 8.35 -6.75 -22.55
CA MET A 91 9.74 -6.44 -22.21
C MET A 91 10.47 -7.66 -21.66
N THR A 92 9.87 -8.30 -20.66
CA THR A 92 10.44 -9.50 -20.02
C THR A 92 10.62 -10.65 -21.01
N ASN A 93 9.61 -10.91 -21.84
CA ASN A 93 9.70 -11.94 -22.86
C ASN A 93 10.80 -11.62 -23.89
N LYS A 94 10.92 -10.36 -24.33
CA LYS A 94 11.97 -9.93 -25.25
C LYS A 94 13.36 -10.12 -24.65
N ILE A 95 13.57 -9.68 -23.42
CA ILE A 95 14.86 -9.84 -22.72
C ILE A 95 15.20 -11.32 -22.58
N TYR A 96 14.27 -12.14 -22.10
CA TYR A 96 14.48 -13.59 -21.97
C TYR A 96 14.92 -14.22 -23.30
N ARG A 97 14.22 -13.93 -24.40
CA ARG A 97 14.57 -14.44 -25.73
C ARG A 97 15.95 -13.99 -26.17
N VAL A 98 16.28 -12.71 -26.03
CA VAL A 98 17.59 -12.16 -26.39
C VAL A 98 18.71 -12.87 -25.63
N PHE A 99 18.53 -13.08 -24.31
CA PHE A 99 19.53 -13.76 -23.50
C PHE A 99 19.70 -15.25 -23.88
N VAL A 100 18.60 -15.94 -24.13
CA VAL A 100 18.62 -17.33 -24.58
C VAL A 100 19.30 -17.47 -25.96
N ASP A 101 18.97 -16.60 -26.91
CA ASP A 101 19.53 -16.61 -28.25
C ASP A 101 21.05 -16.35 -28.23
N HIS A 102 21.55 -15.57 -27.28
CA HIS A 102 22.97 -15.28 -27.09
C HIS A 102 23.65 -16.14 -26.02
N ARG A 103 22.96 -17.19 -25.52
CA ARG A 103 23.48 -18.15 -24.50
C ARG A 103 23.98 -17.46 -23.22
N GLN A 104 23.33 -16.39 -22.81
CA GLN A 104 23.62 -15.66 -21.56
C GLN A 104 22.73 -16.15 -20.42
N PRO A 105 23.15 -16.01 -19.15
CA PRO A 105 22.29 -16.23 -18.00
C PRO A 105 21.05 -15.33 -18.05
N THR A 106 19.88 -15.86 -17.68
CA THR A 106 18.58 -15.17 -17.79
C THR A 106 18.15 -14.46 -16.49
N ASP A 107 19.08 -14.21 -15.59
CA ASP A 107 18.87 -13.63 -14.26
C ASP A 107 19.16 -12.10 -14.19
N LEU A 108 19.53 -11.50 -15.32
CA LEU A 108 19.76 -10.05 -15.42
C LEU A 108 18.49 -9.34 -15.89
N TYR A 109 18.17 -8.23 -15.18
CA TYR A 109 17.07 -7.34 -15.51
C TYR A 109 17.56 -5.89 -15.65
N PRO A 110 16.89 -5.08 -16.48
CA PRO A 110 17.12 -3.64 -16.49
C PRO A 110 16.85 -3.04 -15.10
N PRO A 111 17.39 -1.85 -14.81
CA PRO A 111 17.07 -1.17 -13.54
C PRO A 111 15.59 -0.77 -13.47
N LEU A 112 15.06 -0.68 -12.25
CA LEU A 112 13.64 -0.41 -12.00
C LEU A 112 13.13 0.85 -12.72
N TRP A 113 13.95 1.92 -12.76
CA TRP A 113 13.56 3.16 -13.44
C TRP A 113 13.30 2.97 -14.94
N PHE A 114 14.03 2.05 -15.59
CA PHE A 114 13.81 1.74 -17.00
C PHE A 114 12.61 0.81 -17.19
N ILE A 115 12.44 -0.17 -16.30
CA ILE A 115 11.31 -1.10 -16.32
C ILE A 115 10.00 -0.33 -16.23
N GLU A 116 9.89 0.53 -15.23
CA GLU A 116 8.68 1.33 -14.97
C GLU A 116 8.55 2.50 -15.97
N GLY A 117 9.67 3.16 -16.27
CA GLY A 117 9.68 4.22 -17.26
C GLY A 117 9.26 3.76 -18.65
N LEU A 118 9.63 2.54 -19.05
CA LEU A 118 9.19 1.95 -20.32
C LEU A 118 7.69 1.63 -20.30
N ALA A 119 7.18 1.09 -19.19
CA ALA A 119 5.76 0.81 -19.04
C ALA A 119 4.93 2.10 -19.09
N GLU A 120 5.35 3.16 -18.40
CA GLU A 120 4.74 4.49 -18.48
C GLU A 120 4.81 5.08 -19.90
N TYR A 121 5.98 5.07 -20.53
CA TYR A 121 6.19 5.56 -21.89
C TYR A 121 5.33 4.85 -22.93
N MET A 122 5.11 3.55 -22.78
CA MET A 122 4.27 2.76 -23.70
C MET A 122 2.78 2.91 -23.41
N SER A 123 2.36 3.27 -22.20
CA SER A 123 0.97 3.24 -21.74
C SER A 123 0.31 4.62 -21.71
N THR A 124 1.07 5.67 -21.50
CA THR A 124 0.54 7.01 -21.27
C THR A 124 0.88 7.92 -22.46
N GLU A 125 -0.12 8.57 -23.03
CA GLU A 125 0.13 9.85 -23.72
C GLU A 125 0.56 10.85 -22.64
N VAL A 126 1.46 11.77 -22.99
CA VAL A 126 1.94 12.82 -22.07
C VAL A 126 0.71 13.53 -21.46
N ASP A 127 0.55 13.36 -20.17
CA ASP A 127 -0.56 13.94 -19.42
C ASP A 127 -0.11 15.08 -18.50
N ALA A 128 -1.09 15.89 -18.08
CA ALA A 128 -0.82 17.03 -17.21
C ALA A 128 -0.19 16.63 -15.85
N GLN A 129 -0.38 15.40 -15.38
CA GLN A 129 0.20 14.92 -14.13
C GLN A 129 1.68 14.57 -14.28
N ALA A 130 2.06 13.87 -15.35
CA ALA A 130 3.46 13.60 -15.66
C ALA A 130 4.24 14.91 -15.86
N GLU A 131 3.66 15.82 -16.65
CA GLU A 131 4.24 17.15 -16.87
C GLU A 131 4.36 17.98 -15.58
N MET A 132 3.37 17.91 -14.69
CA MET A 132 3.40 18.56 -13.38
C MET A 132 4.61 18.14 -12.56
N VAL A 133 4.85 16.83 -12.45
CA VAL A 133 5.94 16.29 -11.64
C VAL A 133 7.30 16.64 -12.24
N MET A 134 7.46 16.47 -13.56
CA MET A 134 8.71 16.78 -14.24
C MET A 134 9.04 18.29 -14.19
N ARG A 135 8.04 19.13 -14.41
CA ARG A 135 8.18 20.59 -14.36
C ARG A 135 8.58 21.05 -12.96
N ASP A 136 7.91 20.53 -11.93
CA ASP A 136 8.22 20.85 -10.55
C ASP A 136 9.64 20.40 -10.17
N ALA A 137 10.07 19.20 -10.59
CA ALA A 137 11.42 18.68 -10.33
C ALA A 137 12.52 19.56 -10.97
N VAL A 138 12.31 19.97 -12.21
CA VAL A 138 13.30 20.79 -12.95
C VAL A 138 13.37 22.21 -12.38
N LEU A 139 12.23 22.82 -12.08
CA LEU A 139 12.17 24.21 -11.61
C LEU A 139 12.65 24.36 -10.16
N ASN A 140 12.44 23.34 -9.32
CA ASN A 140 12.89 23.33 -7.92
C ASN A 140 14.23 22.59 -7.70
N ASN A 141 14.94 22.21 -8.77
CA ASN A 141 16.29 21.64 -8.75
C ASN A 141 16.42 20.30 -7.98
N TYR A 142 15.40 19.45 -7.99
CA TYR A 142 15.50 18.08 -7.47
C TYR A 142 15.38 17.00 -8.55
N PHE A 143 15.34 17.41 -9.81
CA PHE A 143 15.56 16.51 -10.96
C PHE A 143 16.94 15.87 -10.88
N VAL A 144 17.05 14.57 -11.12
CA VAL A 144 18.30 13.82 -11.17
C VAL A 144 18.53 13.21 -12.55
N GLY A 145 19.79 13.12 -12.98
CA GLY A 145 20.14 12.40 -14.22
C GLY A 145 20.15 10.89 -14.02
N ILE A 146 20.28 10.16 -15.13
CA ILE A 146 20.32 8.69 -15.13
C ILE A 146 21.48 8.14 -14.28
N GLU A 147 22.61 8.84 -14.25
CA GLU A 147 23.77 8.45 -13.42
C GLU A 147 23.43 8.41 -11.93
N ASP A 148 22.58 9.33 -11.47
CA ASP A 148 22.22 9.50 -10.05
C ASP A 148 20.78 9.07 -9.71
N ILE A 149 20.04 8.46 -10.64
CA ILE A 149 18.60 8.11 -10.49
C ILE A 149 18.31 7.17 -9.33
N TYR A 150 19.31 6.44 -8.83
CA TYR A 150 19.20 5.62 -7.63
C TYR A 150 18.89 6.44 -6.36
N ASN A 151 19.15 7.74 -6.34
CA ASN A 151 18.81 8.64 -5.22
C ASN A 151 17.29 8.79 -5.02
N ILE A 152 16.50 8.55 -6.06
CA ILE A 152 15.03 8.60 -6.05
C ILE A 152 14.40 7.23 -6.26
N TYR A 153 15.15 6.13 -5.98
CA TYR A 153 14.72 4.76 -6.21
C TYR A 153 13.37 4.44 -5.58
N GLY A 154 12.46 3.85 -6.36
CA GLY A 154 11.13 3.45 -5.96
C GLY A 154 10.13 4.60 -5.75
N SER A 155 10.52 5.85 -6.00
CA SER A 155 9.62 7.00 -5.91
C SER A 155 8.80 7.20 -7.19
N PHE A 156 7.65 7.88 -7.07
CA PHE A 156 6.85 8.27 -8.22
C PHE A 156 7.63 9.16 -9.22
N LEU A 157 8.56 9.98 -8.70
CA LEU A 157 9.46 10.79 -9.53
C LEU A 157 10.33 9.91 -10.43
N MET A 158 10.87 8.79 -9.92
CA MET A 158 11.66 7.86 -10.72
C MET A 158 10.89 7.31 -11.94
N TYR A 159 9.61 6.99 -11.76
CA TYR A 159 8.74 6.52 -12.85
C TYR A 159 8.60 7.58 -13.94
N LYS A 160 8.33 8.83 -13.52
CA LYS A 160 8.12 9.96 -14.45
C LYS A 160 9.41 10.45 -15.09
N GLU A 161 10.54 10.42 -14.38
CA GLU A 161 11.85 10.68 -15.00
C GLU A 161 12.23 9.58 -15.99
N GLY A 162 11.97 8.31 -15.69
CA GLY A 162 12.19 7.21 -16.63
C GLY A 162 11.33 7.34 -17.89
N GLN A 163 10.04 7.66 -17.75
CA GLN A 163 9.15 7.96 -18.88
C GLN A 163 9.71 9.09 -19.74
N ASN A 164 9.97 10.22 -19.11
CA ASN A 164 10.43 11.42 -19.82
C ASN A 164 11.81 11.26 -20.48
N PHE A 165 12.70 10.47 -19.88
CA PHE A 165 13.97 10.10 -20.52
C PHE A 165 13.73 9.34 -21.82
N LEU A 166 12.79 8.42 -21.88
CA LEU A 166 12.47 7.67 -23.09
C LEU A 166 11.79 8.55 -24.16
N GLU A 167 10.95 9.50 -23.75
CA GLU A 167 10.39 10.52 -24.64
C GLU A 167 11.50 11.38 -25.25
N PHE A 168 12.46 11.84 -24.44
CA PHE A 168 13.63 12.56 -24.89
C PHE A 168 14.49 11.74 -25.87
N VAL A 169 14.67 10.43 -25.59
CA VAL A 169 15.39 9.53 -26.50
C VAL A 169 14.66 9.39 -27.83
N GLU A 170 13.33 9.21 -27.82
CA GLU A 170 12.53 9.14 -29.03
C GLU A 170 12.65 10.42 -29.87
N GLU A 171 12.46 11.57 -29.25
CA GLU A 171 12.47 12.87 -29.95
C GLU A 171 13.84 13.20 -30.54
N LYS A 172 14.89 12.91 -29.80
CA LYS A 172 16.26 13.34 -30.18
C LYS A 172 17.04 12.30 -30.97
N TYR A 173 16.88 11.02 -30.65
CA TYR A 173 17.71 9.94 -31.22
C TYR A 173 16.91 8.94 -32.06
N GLY A 174 15.58 9.01 -32.02
CA GLY A 174 14.66 8.15 -32.74
C GLY A 174 14.08 7.02 -31.91
N LYS A 175 12.82 6.69 -32.18
CA LYS A 175 12.02 5.70 -31.43
C LYS A 175 12.60 4.29 -31.48
N GLU A 176 13.34 3.95 -32.53
CA GLU A 176 13.99 2.66 -32.72
C GLU A 176 15.10 2.37 -31.70
N LYS A 177 15.64 3.41 -31.04
CA LYS A 177 16.66 3.26 -30.01
C LYS A 177 16.13 2.51 -28.78
N ILE A 178 14.84 2.68 -28.47
CA ILE A 178 14.22 2.07 -27.29
C ILE A 178 14.19 0.53 -27.38
N PRO A 179 13.59 -0.09 -28.42
CA PRO A 179 13.66 -1.55 -28.55
C PRO A 179 15.11 -2.06 -28.75
N LEU A 180 16.01 -1.25 -29.35
CA LEU A 180 17.43 -1.61 -29.49
C LEU A 180 18.15 -1.70 -28.14
N MET A 181 17.78 -0.91 -27.13
CA MET A 181 18.34 -1.06 -25.77
C MET A 181 18.05 -2.47 -25.21
N LEU A 182 16.85 -2.98 -25.42
CA LEU A 182 16.48 -4.33 -25.01
C LEU A 182 17.24 -5.41 -25.82
N GLU A 183 17.43 -5.19 -27.13
CA GLU A 183 18.15 -6.09 -28.02
C GLU A 183 19.66 -6.15 -27.73
N ASN A 184 20.24 -5.05 -27.25
CA ASN A 184 21.66 -4.95 -26.91
C ASN A 184 21.97 -5.32 -25.45
N PHE A 185 20.96 -5.60 -24.62
CA PHE A 185 21.17 -5.77 -23.18
C PHE A 185 22.07 -6.97 -22.83
N TRP A 186 22.04 -8.03 -23.61
CA TRP A 186 22.91 -9.20 -23.41
C TRP A 186 24.42 -8.91 -23.49
N MET A 187 24.81 -7.76 -24.10
CA MET A 187 26.21 -7.40 -24.31
C MET A 187 26.89 -6.87 -23.05
N PHE A 188 26.11 -6.35 -22.08
CA PHE A 188 26.65 -5.66 -20.91
C PHE A 188 25.86 -6.03 -19.66
N SER A 189 26.56 -6.24 -18.54
CA SER A 189 25.92 -6.45 -17.21
C SER A 189 25.41 -5.13 -16.58
N ASN A 190 25.88 -4.00 -17.06
CA ASN A 190 25.48 -2.65 -16.60
C ASN A 190 24.60 -1.99 -17.67
N PHE A 191 23.37 -1.68 -17.32
CA PHE A 191 22.39 -1.09 -18.24
C PHE A 191 22.80 0.31 -18.76
N THR A 192 23.52 1.10 -17.98
CA THR A 192 24.08 2.39 -18.43
C THR A 192 24.98 2.19 -19.65
N LYS A 193 25.77 1.11 -19.69
CA LYS A 193 26.60 0.79 -20.85
C LYS A 193 25.80 0.38 -22.09
N VAL A 194 24.62 -0.23 -21.88
CA VAL A 194 23.69 -0.54 -22.99
C VAL A 194 23.18 0.76 -23.61
N ILE A 195 22.82 1.75 -22.79
CA ILE A 195 22.39 3.07 -23.25
C ILE A 195 23.51 3.76 -24.02
N GLU A 196 24.72 3.83 -23.43
CA GLU A 196 25.89 4.43 -24.10
C GLU A 196 26.16 3.78 -25.46
N TYR A 197 26.16 2.47 -25.52
CA TYR A 197 26.40 1.73 -26.77
C TYR A 197 25.30 1.98 -27.82
N THR A 198 24.03 1.96 -27.39
CA THR A 198 22.89 2.10 -28.28
C THR A 198 22.76 3.53 -28.84
N ILE A 199 23.02 4.53 -28.00
CA ILE A 199 22.94 5.95 -28.40
C ILE A 199 24.25 6.40 -29.06
N GLY A 200 25.41 5.83 -28.65
CA GLY A 200 26.71 6.21 -29.16
C GLY A 200 27.38 7.39 -28.44
N LYS A 201 26.94 7.69 -27.20
CA LYS A 201 27.43 8.77 -26.34
C LYS A 201 27.62 8.30 -24.92
N LYS A 202 28.44 9.02 -24.15
CA LYS A 202 28.58 8.79 -22.71
C LYS A 202 27.35 9.25 -21.94
N ILE A 203 27.04 8.58 -20.83
CA ILE A 203 25.87 8.91 -20.05
C ILE A 203 25.89 10.34 -19.52
N GLU A 204 27.07 10.84 -19.13
CA GLU A 204 27.24 12.21 -18.64
C GLU A 204 26.93 13.26 -19.73
N GLU A 205 27.15 12.93 -21.01
CA GLU A 205 26.78 13.78 -22.13
C GLU A 205 25.27 13.73 -22.39
N ILE A 206 24.68 12.52 -22.30
CA ILE A 206 23.25 12.31 -22.48
C ILE A 206 22.48 13.05 -21.38
N ASP A 207 22.90 12.94 -20.12
CA ASP A 207 22.28 13.62 -18.98
C ASP A 207 22.36 15.16 -19.10
N LYS A 208 23.47 15.69 -19.59
CA LYS A 208 23.59 17.13 -19.87
C LYS A 208 22.64 17.58 -20.97
N GLU A 209 22.51 16.80 -22.05
CA GLU A 209 21.61 17.10 -23.16
C GLU A 209 20.16 17.02 -22.73
N TRP A 210 19.78 16.00 -21.90
CA TRP A 210 18.46 15.83 -21.34
C TRP A 210 18.11 16.96 -20.36
N SER A 211 19.00 17.27 -19.43
CA SER A 211 18.83 18.42 -18.52
C SER A 211 18.64 19.74 -19.28
N PHE A 212 19.41 19.97 -20.37
CA PHE A 212 19.24 21.14 -21.20
C PHE A 212 17.90 21.16 -21.95
N TYR A 213 17.46 20.00 -22.47
CA TYR A 213 16.16 19.83 -23.10
C TYR A 213 15.01 20.21 -22.17
N LEU A 214 15.05 19.70 -20.92
CA LEU A 214 14.05 19.99 -19.91
C LEU A 214 14.04 21.46 -19.49
N LYS A 215 15.21 22.07 -19.30
CA LYS A 215 15.31 23.50 -18.98
C LYS A 215 14.74 24.36 -20.11
N ARG A 216 15.03 24.01 -21.36
CA ARG A 216 14.46 24.70 -22.51
C ARG A 216 12.93 24.56 -22.59
N LYS A 217 12.38 23.42 -22.14
CA LYS A 217 10.95 23.16 -22.12
C LYS A 217 10.24 23.95 -21.00
N TYR A 218 10.78 23.98 -19.79
CA TYR A 218 10.06 24.47 -18.62
C TYR A 218 10.42 25.89 -18.16
N TYR A 219 11.66 26.36 -18.37
CA TYR A 219 12.05 27.70 -17.91
C TYR A 219 11.25 28.84 -18.56
N PRO A 220 10.88 28.80 -19.85
CA PRO A 220 10.06 29.84 -20.44
C PRO A 220 8.70 30.02 -19.78
N LEU A 221 8.16 28.94 -19.17
CA LEU A 221 6.86 29.02 -18.49
C LEU A 221 6.85 29.94 -17.26
N ILE A 222 8.03 30.31 -16.72
CA ILE A 222 8.16 31.24 -15.58
C ILE A 222 7.73 32.65 -15.97
N GLU A 223 7.81 33.04 -17.25
CA GLU A 223 7.43 34.37 -17.70
C GLU A 223 5.93 34.64 -17.53
N ASP A 224 5.08 33.62 -17.80
CA ASP A 224 3.63 33.77 -17.81
C ASP A 224 2.95 33.16 -16.59
N ASN A 225 3.66 32.35 -15.81
CA ASN A 225 3.12 31.57 -14.67
C ASN A 225 3.88 31.86 -13.37
N SER A 226 3.16 31.82 -12.28
CA SER A 226 3.71 32.07 -10.94
C SER A 226 3.83 30.81 -10.11
N PRO A 227 4.88 30.66 -9.27
CA PRO A 227 4.89 29.69 -8.17
C PRO A 227 3.67 29.90 -7.25
N LEU A 228 3.16 28.82 -6.67
CA LEU A 228 2.01 28.89 -5.77
C LEU A 228 2.24 29.81 -4.59
N GLU A 229 3.43 29.74 -3.97
CA GLU A 229 3.82 30.54 -2.80
C GLU A 229 3.85 32.07 -3.09
N ASN A 230 4.01 32.47 -4.35
CA ASN A 230 4.02 33.88 -4.74
C ASN A 230 2.62 34.43 -5.03
N ALA A 231 1.71 33.57 -5.49
CA ALA A 231 0.37 33.97 -5.90
C ALA A 231 -0.68 33.76 -4.79
N SER A 232 -0.40 32.91 -3.80
CA SER A 232 -1.35 32.48 -2.77
C SER A 232 -0.69 32.35 -1.41
N GLU A 233 -1.47 32.53 -0.36
CA GLU A 233 -1.04 32.32 1.03
C GLU A 233 -0.98 30.82 1.32
N LYS A 234 0.22 30.28 1.63
CA LYS A 234 0.43 28.88 2.01
C LYS A 234 0.03 28.65 3.44
N LEU A 235 -0.95 27.80 3.68
CA LEU A 235 -1.52 27.52 5.01
C LEU A 235 -0.92 26.29 5.69
N THR A 236 -0.47 25.27 4.92
CA THR A 236 0.12 24.05 5.48
C THR A 236 1.51 23.80 4.88
N ARG A 237 2.37 23.07 5.61
CA ARG A 237 3.77 22.80 5.17
C ARG A 237 4.24 21.38 5.45
N LYS A 238 3.52 20.59 6.28
CA LYS A 238 3.88 19.21 6.66
C LYS A 238 2.93 18.21 6.04
N GLY A 239 3.47 17.09 5.54
CA GLY A 239 2.70 15.99 4.97
C GLY A 239 2.06 16.35 3.63
N PHE A 240 1.19 15.45 3.17
CA PHE A 240 0.34 15.65 1.99
C PHE A 240 -1.05 16.04 2.45
N ASN A 241 -1.54 17.21 2.04
CA ASN A 241 -2.79 17.80 2.53
C ASN A 241 -3.76 17.99 1.37
N PHE A 242 -4.98 17.43 1.49
CA PHE A 242 -5.97 17.38 0.41
C PHE A 242 -7.36 17.84 0.84
N SER A 243 -8.15 18.26 -0.15
CA SER A 243 -9.59 18.46 -0.06
C SER A 243 -10.00 19.41 1.06
N PRO A 244 -9.51 20.66 1.08
CA PRO A 244 -9.85 21.61 2.11
C PRO A 244 -11.30 22.03 2.00
N VAL A 245 -11.99 22.14 3.15
CA VAL A 245 -13.34 22.72 3.26
C VAL A 245 -13.39 23.72 4.40
N TYR A 246 -14.13 24.81 4.18
CA TYR A 246 -14.25 25.90 5.13
C TYR A 246 -15.48 25.73 6.01
N TYR A 247 -15.32 26.03 7.29
CA TYR A 247 -16.41 26.07 8.27
C TYR A 247 -16.22 27.21 9.27
N GLU A 248 -17.29 27.94 9.52
CA GLU A 248 -17.31 29.04 10.49
C GLU A 248 -18.34 28.79 11.57
N THR A 249 -17.94 28.99 12.83
CA THR A 249 -18.85 28.89 13.96
C THR A 249 -18.52 29.97 15.01
N GLY A 250 -19.48 30.81 15.33
CA GLY A 250 -19.24 32.00 16.16
C GLY A 250 -18.24 32.94 15.50
N ASN A 251 -17.15 33.25 16.21
CA ASN A 251 -16.07 34.10 15.69
C ASN A 251 -14.86 33.30 15.19
N LYS A 252 -14.95 31.96 15.13
CA LYS A 252 -13.85 31.10 14.75
C LYS A 252 -14.05 30.57 13.35
N LYS A 253 -12.97 30.56 12.57
CA LYS A 253 -12.90 30.11 11.18
C LYS A 253 -11.96 28.93 11.10
N PHE A 254 -12.43 27.84 10.51
CA PHE A 254 -11.66 26.60 10.40
C PHE A 254 -11.61 26.10 8.97
N ILE A 255 -10.50 25.46 8.64
CA ILE A 255 -10.37 24.62 7.45
C ILE A 255 -10.23 23.19 7.92
N TYR A 256 -11.14 22.32 7.48
CA TYR A 256 -11.02 20.85 7.63
C TYR A 256 -10.40 20.28 6.37
N PHE A 257 -9.54 19.27 6.52
CA PHE A 257 -8.86 18.63 5.40
C PHE A 257 -8.37 17.23 5.77
N VAL A 258 -8.13 16.39 4.77
CA VAL A 258 -7.51 15.08 4.97
C VAL A 258 -6.02 15.20 4.70
N ALA A 259 -5.20 14.59 5.55
CA ALA A 259 -3.75 14.63 5.38
C ALA A 259 -3.05 13.38 5.92
N ASN A 260 -1.88 13.10 5.34
CA ASN A 260 -0.91 12.16 5.89
C ASN A 260 0.26 12.94 6.49
N ARG A 261 0.16 13.31 7.75
CA ARG A 261 1.17 14.10 8.46
C ARG A 261 2.07 13.29 9.36
N GLU A 262 1.53 12.18 9.88
CA GLU A 262 2.21 11.32 10.85
C GLU A 262 2.29 9.85 10.40
N GLY A 263 2.21 9.62 9.08
CA GLY A 263 2.24 8.28 8.51
C GLY A 263 0.89 7.56 8.50
N TYR A 264 -0.18 8.25 8.98
CA TYR A 264 -1.57 7.83 8.87
C TYR A 264 -2.37 8.86 8.11
N SER A 265 -3.25 8.40 7.23
CA SER A 265 -4.25 9.28 6.61
C SER A 265 -5.34 9.59 7.64
N SER A 266 -5.57 10.86 7.89
CA SER A 266 -6.39 11.33 9.02
C SER A 266 -7.10 12.64 8.70
N LEU A 267 -8.17 12.94 9.44
CA LEU A 267 -8.88 14.21 9.35
C LEU A 267 -8.22 15.22 10.30
N TYR A 268 -7.89 16.39 9.76
CA TYR A 268 -7.29 17.50 10.48
C TYR A 268 -8.14 18.76 10.38
N ARG A 269 -7.93 19.69 11.30
CA ARG A 269 -8.44 21.06 11.20
C ARG A 269 -7.33 22.08 11.42
N LEU A 270 -7.45 23.21 10.75
CA LEU A 270 -6.61 24.41 10.93
C LEU A 270 -7.51 25.58 11.32
N GLU A 271 -7.23 26.26 12.42
CA GLU A 271 -7.91 27.51 12.79
C GLU A 271 -7.25 28.66 12.01
N LEU A 272 -8.09 29.43 11.29
CA LEU A 272 -7.66 30.63 10.58
C LEU A 272 -7.68 31.80 11.56
N ASP A 273 -6.54 32.11 12.16
CA ASP A 273 -6.33 33.28 12.98
C ASP A 273 -5.45 34.29 12.23
N GLU A 274 -5.88 35.58 12.18
CA GLU A 274 -5.11 36.65 11.54
C GLU A 274 -3.75 36.91 12.23
N SER A 275 -3.58 36.47 13.48
CA SER A 275 -2.38 36.69 14.30
C SER A 275 -1.32 35.60 14.20
N SER A 276 -1.64 34.38 13.70
CA SER A 276 -0.70 33.26 13.66
C SER A 276 -0.42 32.82 12.21
N LYS A 277 0.77 33.11 11.73
CA LYS A 277 1.26 32.63 10.44
C LYS A 277 1.94 31.25 10.51
N ASP A 278 1.86 30.57 11.67
CA ASP A 278 2.58 29.35 11.95
C ASP A 278 1.69 28.11 11.93
N GLU A 279 2.26 26.99 11.46
CA GLU A 279 1.65 25.67 11.35
C GLU A 279 1.15 25.06 12.67
N ASP A 280 1.43 25.70 13.79
CA ASP A 280 1.14 25.19 15.15
C ASP A 280 -0.36 25.12 15.48
N ASN A 281 -1.23 25.74 14.66
CA ASN A 281 -2.69 25.71 14.85
C ASN A 281 -3.42 24.55 14.18
N THR A 282 -2.68 23.59 13.62
CA THR A 282 -3.28 22.40 13.01
C THR A 282 -3.48 21.30 14.05
N GLU A 283 -4.70 20.84 14.20
CA GLU A 283 -5.09 19.81 15.16
C GLU A 283 -5.57 18.55 14.44
N LEU A 284 -5.22 17.39 15.02
CA LEU A 284 -5.78 16.10 14.62
C LEU A 284 -7.21 15.99 15.13
N VAL A 285 -8.17 15.73 14.24
CA VAL A 285 -9.59 15.55 14.58
C VAL A 285 -9.94 14.08 14.72
N LEU A 286 -9.63 13.28 13.71
CA LEU A 286 -9.85 11.83 13.70
C LEU A 286 -8.65 11.13 13.11
N GLN A 287 -8.13 10.15 13.83
CA GLN A 287 -7.02 9.33 13.36
C GLN A 287 -7.53 8.12 12.60
N GLY A 288 -7.10 7.97 11.36
CA GLY A 288 -7.36 6.79 10.54
C GLY A 288 -6.37 5.65 10.77
N GLU A 289 -6.61 4.53 10.10
CA GLU A 289 -5.73 3.37 9.98
C GLU A 289 -5.39 2.66 11.32
N LYS A 290 -6.21 2.86 12.35
CA LYS A 290 -6.05 2.22 13.68
C LYS A 290 -7.25 1.43 14.15
N SER A 291 -8.42 1.62 13.53
CA SER A 291 -9.66 0.98 13.95
C SER A 291 -10.40 0.38 12.76
N GLU A 292 -11.27 -0.58 13.04
CA GLU A 292 -12.13 -1.23 12.05
C GLU A 292 -13.06 -0.25 11.32
N GLU A 293 -13.46 0.82 11.98
CA GLU A 293 -14.34 1.84 11.40
C GLU A 293 -13.62 2.79 10.45
N LEU A 294 -12.32 3.00 10.65
CA LEU A 294 -11.49 3.94 9.92
C LEU A 294 -10.23 3.21 9.38
N GLU A 295 -10.43 2.14 8.60
CA GLU A 295 -9.33 1.30 8.11
C GLU A 295 -8.37 2.04 7.18
N ALA A 296 -8.89 2.94 6.32
CA ALA A 296 -8.11 3.83 5.46
C ALA A 296 -8.95 5.01 4.98
N PHE A 297 -8.36 6.20 4.90
CA PHE A 297 -8.91 7.34 4.16
C PHE A 297 -8.40 7.29 2.72
N HIS A 298 -9.24 7.59 1.74
CA HIS A 298 -8.85 7.68 0.33
C HIS A 298 -8.21 9.03 0.03
N LEU A 299 -6.97 9.21 0.50
CA LEU A 299 -6.28 10.50 0.56
C LEU A 299 -6.22 11.23 -0.79
N PHE A 300 -5.96 10.50 -1.87
CA PHE A 300 -5.80 11.06 -3.22
C PHE A 300 -7.06 10.98 -4.09
N GLN A 301 -8.09 10.27 -3.65
CA GLN A 301 -9.23 9.92 -4.48
C GLN A 301 -10.55 10.52 -3.98
N SER A 302 -10.62 10.92 -2.72
CA SER A 302 -11.87 11.38 -2.11
C SER A 302 -11.75 12.80 -1.57
N SER A 303 -12.76 13.61 -1.83
CA SER A 303 -12.94 14.88 -1.14
C SER A 303 -13.82 14.72 0.10
N ILE A 304 -13.76 15.70 0.98
CA ILE A 304 -14.66 15.83 2.14
C ILE A 304 -15.60 17.02 1.93
N ASP A 305 -16.62 17.15 2.79
CA ASP A 305 -17.49 18.31 2.79
C ASP A 305 -18.00 18.63 4.21
N VAL A 306 -18.49 19.84 4.42
CA VAL A 306 -19.02 20.28 5.70
C VAL A 306 -20.39 20.96 5.53
N SER A 307 -21.38 20.52 6.30
CA SER A 307 -22.70 21.13 6.30
C SER A 307 -22.71 22.44 7.09
N LYS A 308 -23.71 23.29 6.86
CA LYS A 308 -23.94 24.52 7.65
C LYS A 308 -24.12 24.25 9.13
N ASP A 309 -24.63 23.08 9.49
CA ASP A 309 -24.88 22.65 10.88
C ASP A 309 -23.64 22.05 11.55
N GLY A 310 -22.49 22.05 10.88
CA GLY A 310 -21.22 21.54 11.44
C GLY A 310 -21.09 20.02 11.43
N LEU A 311 -21.60 19.35 10.39
CA LEU A 311 -21.36 17.95 10.14
C LEU A 311 -20.30 17.83 9.01
N VAL A 312 -19.22 17.12 9.29
CA VAL A 312 -18.21 16.78 8.27
C VAL A 312 -18.56 15.43 7.68
N ALA A 313 -18.76 15.37 6.37
CA ALA A 313 -18.89 14.12 5.60
C ALA A 313 -17.55 13.71 5.02
N PHE A 314 -17.14 12.49 5.28
CA PHE A 314 -15.91 11.90 4.75
C PHE A 314 -16.11 10.40 4.52
N VAL A 315 -15.20 9.80 3.76
CA VAL A 315 -15.26 8.38 3.41
C VAL A 315 -14.04 7.67 3.96
N THR A 316 -14.26 6.45 4.47
CA THR A 316 -13.19 5.52 4.80
C THR A 316 -13.53 4.11 4.36
N LYS A 317 -12.51 3.31 4.18
CA LYS A 317 -12.63 1.87 4.06
C LYS A 317 -13.10 1.29 5.39
N LYS A 318 -14.13 0.43 5.33
CA LYS A 318 -14.69 -0.28 6.48
C LYS A 318 -15.06 -1.72 6.09
N GLY A 319 -14.21 -2.66 6.41
CA GLY A 319 -14.45 -4.08 6.10
C GLY A 319 -14.55 -4.36 4.59
N SER A 320 -15.73 -4.80 4.11
CA SER A 320 -15.92 -5.26 2.72
C SER A 320 -16.26 -4.17 1.71
N SER A 321 -16.46 -2.93 2.15
CA SER A 321 -16.80 -1.79 1.30
C SER A 321 -16.40 -0.50 2.00
N ASP A 322 -16.52 0.62 1.30
CA ASP A 322 -16.38 1.92 1.93
C ASP A 322 -17.65 2.33 2.67
N ALA A 323 -17.49 3.31 3.55
CA ALA A 323 -18.56 3.93 4.30
C ALA A 323 -18.43 5.45 4.32
N ILE A 324 -19.57 6.14 4.23
CA ILE A 324 -19.66 7.59 4.47
C ILE A 324 -19.91 7.81 5.95
N HIS A 325 -19.08 8.62 6.59
CA HIS A 325 -19.22 9.00 7.99
C HIS A 325 -19.65 10.45 8.12
N LEU A 326 -20.53 10.72 9.08
CA LEU A 326 -20.91 12.07 9.49
C LEU A 326 -20.32 12.35 10.87
N PHE A 327 -19.32 13.20 10.92
CA PHE A 327 -18.68 13.65 12.15
C PHE A 327 -19.28 14.98 12.62
N SER A 328 -19.78 15.02 13.85
CA SER A 328 -20.30 16.25 14.46
C SER A 328 -19.17 17.05 15.09
N ILE A 329 -18.93 18.25 14.58
CA ILE A 329 -17.92 19.18 15.12
C ILE A 329 -18.24 19.55 16.57
N SER A 330 -19.51 19.79 16.88
CA SER A 330 -19.93 20.20 18.23
C SER A 330 -19.83 19.10 19.28
N LYS A 331 -20.08 17.85 18.87
CA LYS A 331 -20.00 16.67 19.75
C LYS A 331 -18.63 16.00 19.76
N ASN A 332 -17.81 16.29 18.76
CA ASN A 332 -16.50 15.66 18.53
C ASN A 332 -16.58 14.12 18.40
N GLU A 333 -17.60 13.63 17.71
CA GLU A 333 -17.85 12.19 17.50
C GLU A 333 -18.51 11.91 16.14
N ILE A 334 -18.34 10.70 15.60
CA ILE A 334 -19.10 10.21 14.46
C ILE A 334 -20.51 9.90 14.92
N ILE A 335 -21.49 10.60 14.37
CA ILE A 335 -22.91 10.46 14.77
C ILE A 335 -23.69 9.55 13.84
N LYS A 336 -23.21 9.31 12.62
CA LYS A 336 -23.89 8.46 11.63
C LYS A 336 -22.89 7.90 10.63
N THR A 337 -23.18 6.67 10.18
CA THR A 337 -22.38 5.97 9.15
C THR A 337 -23.32 5.32 8.14
N PHE A 338 -23.10 5.57 6.86
CA PHE A 338 -23.81 4.92 5.75
C PHE A 338 -22.87 3.92 5.09
N GLN A 339 -23.27 2.67 5.00
CA GLN A 339 -22.53 1.60 4.34
C GLN A 339 -23.48 0.71 3.54
N TYR A 340 -23.15 0.46 2.27
CA TYR A 340 -23.97 -0.33 1.36
C TYR A 340 -23.13 -1.44 0.75
N ASN A 341 -23.49 -2.70 0.95
CA ASN A 341 -22.72 -3.88 0.52
C ASN A 341 -22.53 -4.00 -1.00
N TYR A 342 -23.35 -3.32 -1.80
CA TYR A 342 -23.25 -3.31 -3.26
C TYR A 342 -22.42 -2.14 -3.82
N LEU A 343 -22.06 -1.17 -2.99
CA LEU A 343 -21.16 -0.06 -3.32
C LEU A 343 -19.79 -0.33 -2.66
N ILE A 344 -18.83 -0.69 -3.47
CA ILE A 344 -17.54 -1.17 -2.97
C ILE A 344 -16.59 -0.02 -2.66
N ASN A 345 -16.48 0.93 -3.59
CA ASN A 345 -15.69 2.14 -3.41
C ASN A 345 -16.62 3.34 -3.43
N ILE A 346 -16.46 4.24 -2.47
CA ILE A 346 -17.23 5.48 -2.36
C ILE A 346 -16.25 6.64 -2.23
N THR A 347 -16.53 7.76 -2.94
CA THR A 347 -15.68 8.94 -2.88
C THR A 347 -16.48 10.24 -2.97
N SER A 348 -15.87 11.34 -2.56
CA SER A 348 -16.33 12.72 -2.80
C SER A 348 -17.77 13.03 -2.35
N PRO A 349 -18.13 12.77 -1.08
CA PRO A 349 -19.45 13.12 -0.56
C PRO A 349 -19.60 14.65 -0.48
N LYS A 350 -20.79 15.16 -0.89
CA LYS A 350 -21.13 16.58 -0.85
C LYS A 350 -22.53 16.79 -0.29
N PHE A 351 -22.68 17.71 0.67
CA PHE A 351 -23.98 18.06 1.24
C PHE A 351 -24.80 18.96 0.31
N SER A 352 -26.11 18.77 0.33
CA SER A 352 -27.04 19.81 -0.14
C SER A 352 -26.99 21.02 0.80
N GLU A 353 -27.40 22.19 0.30
CA GLU A 353 -27.36 23.45 1.04
C GLU A 353 -28.07 23.40 2.41
N ASN A 354 -29.16 22.61 2.50
CA ASN A 354 -29.92 22.41 3.73
C ASN A 354 -29.43 21.20 4.56
N GLY A 355 -28.33 20.56 4.19
CA GLY A 355 -27.76 19.39 4.92
C GLY A 355 -28.60 18.10 4.84
N GLY A 356 -29.78 18.13 4.22
CA GLY A 356 -30.71 16.99 4.20
C GLY A 356 -30.37 15.89 3.20
N LYS A 357 -29.48 16.16 2.25
CA LYS A 357 -29.06 15.20 1.22
C LYS A 357 -27.56 15.21 1.07
N ILE A 358 -27.00 14.05 0.65
CA ILE A 358 -25.59 13.88 0.28
C ILE A 358 -25.53 13.25 -1.09
N ILE A 359 -24.81 13.88 -2.02
CA ILE A 359 -24.40 13.25 -3.28
C ILE A 359 -22.98 12.74 -3.17
N PHE A 360 -22.67 11.67 -3.87
CA PHE A 360 -21.36 11.06 -3.85
C PHE A 360 -21.14 10.21 -5.10
N GLN A 361 -19.90 9.94 -5.42
CA GLN A 361 -19.48 8.97 -6.42
C GLN A 361 -19.35 7.61 -5.79
N ALA A 362 -19.74 6.54 -6.49
CA ALA A 362 -19.46 5.19 -6.06
C ALA A 362 -19.26 4.21 -7.20
N VAL A 363 -18.38 3.24 -6.96
CA VAL A 363 -18.16 2.09 -7.84
C VAL A 363 -18.96 0.89 -7.29
N ASP A 364 -19.83 0.35 -8.12
CA ASP A 364 -20.66 -0.79 -7.76
C ASP A 364 -19.89 -2.13 -7.89
N GLN A 365 -20.52 -3.24 -7.50
CA GLN A 365 -19.96 -4.59 -7.65
C GLN A 365 -19.67 -4.98 -9.10
N LYS A 366 -20.20 -4.29 -10.10
CA LYS A 366 -19.92 -4.53 -11.51
C LYS A 366 -18.66 -3.80 -11.99
N GLY A 367 -18.16 -2.83 -11.22
CA GLY A 367 -16.96 -2.07 -11.52
C GLY A 367 -17.19 -0.79 -12.32
N PHE A 368 -18.40 -0.23 -12.30
CA PHE A 368 -18.74 1.03 -12.94
C PHE A 368 -18.94 2.14 -11.91
N SER A 369 -18.52 3.34 -12.27
CA SER A 369 -18.53 4.55 -11.44
C SER A 369 -19.70 5.44 -11.78
N ASP A 370 -20.60 5.67 -10.83
CA ASP A 370 -21.81 6.46 -10.99
C ASP A 370 -22.03 7.43 -9.82
N ILE A 371 -22.95 8.38 -10.04
CA ILE A 371 -23.37 9.34 -9.02
C ILE A 371 -24.60 8.82 -8.28
N TYR A 372 -24.55 8.91 -6.96
CA TYR A 372 -25.61 8.51 -6.04
C TYR A 372 -26.04 9.66 -5.14
N LEU A 373 -27.27 9.60 -4.68
CA LEU A 373 -27.88 10.55 -3.75
C LEU A 373 -28.43 9.80 -2.53
N ILE A 374 -28.03 10.19 -1.32
CA ILE A 374 -28.63 9.74 -0.06
C ILE A 374 -29.48 10.86 0.52
N ASN A 375 -30.63 10.52 1.06
CA ASN A 375 -31.37 11.35 1.98
C ASN A 375 -30.91 11.05 3.42
N VAL A 376 -30.37 12.04 4.12
CA VAL A 376 -29.79 11.87 5.47
C VAL A 376 -30.82 11.49 6.51
N ASN A 377 -32.11 11.84 6.31
CA ASN A 377 -33.16 11.65 7.30
C ASN A 377 -33.74 10.23 7.32
N ASP A 378 -33.90 9.60 6.14
CA ASP A 378 -34.57 8.31 5.99
C ASP A 378 -33.64 7.22 5.42
N ASP A 379 -32.35 7.54 5.18
CA ASP A 379 -31.32 6.66 4.65
C ASP A 379 -31.60 6.11 3.24
N SER A 380 -32.61 6.69 2.55
CA SER A 380 -32.92 6.28 1.18
C SER A 380 -31.82 6.70 0.22
N ILE A 381 -31.46 5.78 -0.67
CA ILE A 381 -30.42 5.99 -1.69
C ILE A 381 -31.04 5.92 -3.08
N THR A 382 -30.60 6.80 -3.95
CA THR A 382 -31.01 6.85 -5.36
C THR A 382 -29.75 6.89 -6.23
N ARG A 383 -29.65 6.00 -7.22
CA ARG A 383 -28.64 6.06 -8.28
C ARG A 383 -29.10 7.05 -9.34
N LEU A 384 -28.31 8.07 -9.63
CA LEU A 384 -28.64 9.14 -10.58
C LEU A 384 -28.19 8.78 -12.00
N THR A 385 -26.96 8.30 -12.15
CA THR A 385 -26.42 7.81 -13.43
C THR A 385 -26.28 6.29 -13.39
N ASN A 386 -26.29 5.61 -14.56
CA ASN A 386 -26.22 4.16 -14.63
C ASN A 386 -25.75 3.74 -16.02
N ASP A 387 -24.48 3.88 -16.27
CA ASP A 387 -23.87 3.58 -17.57
C ASP A 387 -22.39 3.18 -17.45
N TYR A 388 -21.64 3.18 -18.57
CA TYR A 388 -20.22 2.78 -18.61
C TYR A 388 -19.24 3.95 -18.51
N TYR A 389 -19.74 5.16 -18.36
CA TYR A 389 -18.90 6.35 -18.22
C TYR A 389 -18.43 6.48 -16.76
N ASP A 390 -17.27 7.07 -16.59
CA ASP A 390 -16.74 7.37 -15.26
C ASP A 390 -17.27 8.73 -14.81
N ASP A 391 -18.24 8.71 -13.92
CA ASP A 391 -18.86 9.88 -13.32
C ASP A 391 -18.23 10.15 -11.96
N ARG A 392 -17.63 11.34 -11.81
CA ARG A 392 -16.84 11.69 -10.61
C ARG A 392 -17.04 13.13 -10.15
N ASP A 393 -16.54 13.43 -8.95
CA ASP A 393 -16.52 14.76 -8.35
C ASP A 393 -17.88 15.47 -8.35
N PRO A 394 -18.95 14.85 -7.82
CA PRO A 394 -20.28 15.50 -7.82
C PRO A 394 -20.32 16.72 -6.91
N GLY A 395 -21.11 17.72 -7.31
CA GLY A 395 -21.45 18.92 -6.56
C GLY A 395 -22.92 19.30 -6.77
N PHE A 396 -23.56 19.97 -5.81
CA PHE A 396 -24.86 20.55 -6.05
C PHE A 396 -24.75 21.81 -6.93
N GLY A 397 -25.58 21.88 -7.98
CA GLY A 397 -25.72 23.02 -8.87
C GLY A 397 -26.84 23.95 -8.45
N LEU A 398 -27.42 24.67 -9.43
CA LEU A 398 -28.61 25.51 -9.24
C LEU A 398 -29.84 24.61 -9.07
N ASP A 399 -30.82 25.06 -8.33
CA ASP A 399 -32.17 24.50 -8.13
C ASP A 399 -32.41 23.07 -8.64
N ASN A 400 -32.27 22.05 -7.82
CA ASN A 400 -32.43 20.63 -8.18
C ASN A 400 -31.46 20.09 -9.23
N GLN A 401 -30.33 20.73 -9.43
CA GLN A 401 -29.28 20.27 -10.33
C GLN A 401 -28.11 19.66 -9.59
N VAL A 402 -27.47 18.67 -10.22
CA VAL A 402 -26.22 18.03 -9.77
C VAL A 402 -25.18 18.22 -10.86
N LEU A 403 -24.10 18.90 -10.53
CA LEU A 403 -22.91 19.03 -11.36
C LEU A 403 -21.98 17.83 -11.12
N PHE A 404 -21.37 17.33 -12.16
CA PHE A 404 -20.37 16.25 -12.04
C PHE A 404 -19.42 16.26 -13.22
N SER A 405 -18.25 15.70 -13.06
CA SER A 405 -17.29 15.48 -14.13
C SER A 405 -17.48 14.11 -14.73
N SER A 406 -17.43 13.97 -16.04
CA SER A 406 -17.62 12.69 -16.71
C SER A 406 -16.80 12.58 -18.00
N ASP A 407 -16.33 11.38 -18.31
CA ASP A 407 -15.64 11.04 -19.57
C ASP A 407 -16.64 10.68 -20.71
N ARG A 408 -17.95 10.95 -20.53
CA ARG A 408 -19.01 10.74 -21.52
C ARG A 408 -18.96 11.73 -22.70
N THR A 409 -17.95 12.58 -22.75
CA THR A 409 -17.76 13.49 -23.88
C THR A 409 -17.60 12.71 -25.19
N SER A 410 -18.33 13.10 -26.22
CA SER A 410 -18.32 12.47 -27.52
C SER A 410 -17.91 13.47 -28.61
N GLY A 411 -17.83 13.00 -29.86
CA GLY A 411 -17.42 13.81 -30.98
C GLY A 411 -15.94 14.17 -31.02
N GLU A 412 -15.58 15.42 -31.25
CA GLU A 412 -14.18 15.86 -31.40
C GLU A 412 -13.34 15.62 -30.13
N PHE A 413 -13.94 15.72 -28.92
CA PHE A 413 -13.26 15.61 -27.64
C PHE A 413 -13.61 14.30 -26.90
N GLU A 414 -13.76 13.23 -27.64
CA GLU A 414 -14.12 11.93 -27.10
C GLU A 414 -13.24 11.53 -25.90
N ARG A 415 -13.90 11.02 -24.85
CA ARG A 415 -13.25 10.54 -23.62
C ARG A 415 -12.47 11.59 -22.82
N LYS A 416 -12.66 12.89 -23.07
CA LYS A 416 -12.19 13.94 -22.18
C LYS A 416 -13.21 14.16 -21.07
N TYR A 417 -12.73 14.41 -19.85
CA TYR A 417 -13.61 14.75 -18.74
C TYR A 417 -14.14 16.17 -18.93
N ASN A 418 -15.44 16.30 -19.10
CA ASN A 418 -16.13 17.57 -19.09
C ASN A 418 -17.13 17.62 -17.94
N ILE A 419 -17.60 18.82 -17.60
CA ILE A 419 -18.61 19.03 -16.56
C ILE A 419 -19.98 18.86 -17.18
N PHE A 420 -20.83 18.10 -16.51
CA PHE A 420 -22.20 17.85 -16.88
C PHE A 420 -23.15 18.28 -15.77
N ASN A 421 -24.37 18.55 -16.13
CA ASN A 421 -25.47 18.84 -15.24
C ASN A 421 -26.51 17.72 -15.33
N TYR A 422 -26.93 17.19 -14.19
CA TYR A 422 -28.06 16.26 -14.06
C TYR A 422 -29.23 16.97 -13.41
N ASP A 423 -30.36 17.12 -14.14
CA ASP A 423 -31.61 17.66 -13.60
C ASP A 423 -32.35 16.57 -12.80
N LEU A 424 -32.46 16.74 -11.49
CA LEU A 424 -33.13 15.78 -10.59
C LEU A 424 -34.65 15.64 -10.89
N THR A 425 -35.27 16.62 -11.56
CA THR A 425 -36.68 16.64 -11.86
C THR A 425 -36.97 15.87 -13.16
N ASN A 426 -36.22 16.21 -14.21
CA ASN A 426 -36.44 15.69 -15.58
C ASN A 426 -35.54 14.47 -15.88
N LYS A 427 -34.56 14.17 -14.98
CA LYS A 427 -33.57 13.11 -15.19
C LYS A 427 -32.77 13.26 -16.47
N LYS A 428 -32.48 14.49 -16.88
CA LYS A 428 -31.78 14.82 -18.10
C LYS A 428 -30.33 15.20 -17.77
N ILE A 429 -29.38 14.71 -18.57
CA ILE A 429 -27.97 15.09 -18.54
C ILE A 429 -27.71 16.07 -19.68
N GLU A 430 -26.99 17.16 -19.38
CA GLU A 430 -26.59 18.17 -20.32
C GLU A 430 -25.11 18.58 -20.09
N TYR A 431 -24.45 19.00 -21.17
CA TYR A 431 -23.12 19.59 -21.06
C TYR A 431 -23.16 20.94 -20.33
N VAL A 432 -22.20 21.14 -19.42
CA VAL A 432 -21.85 22.46 -18.86
C VAL A 432 -20.58 22.98 -19.52
N THR A 433 -19.61 22.09 -19.77
CA THR A 433 -18.41 22.41 -20.55
C THR A 433 -18.25 21.45 -21.72
N TYR A 434 -17.66 21.92 -22.81
CA TYR A 434 -17.30 21.09 -23.97
C TYR A 434 -15.99 21.62 -24.56
N ILE A 435 -14.88 21.00 -24.16
CA ILE A 435 -13.52 21.45 -24.49
C ILE A 435 -12.54 20.28 -24.47
N ASN A 436 -11.42 20.41 -25.20
CA ASN A 436 -10.36 19.39 -25.23
C ASN A 436 -9.48 19.44 -23.98
N ALA A 437 -10.07 19.14 -22.83
CA ALA A 437 -9.39 19.15 -21.54
C ALA A 437 -10.06 18.21 -20.54
N ASN A 438 -9.40 17.98 -19.42
CA ASN A 438 -10.00 17.32 -18.27
C ASN A 438 -10.47 18.39 -17.28
N ASN A 439 -11.77 18.58 -17.18
CA ASN A 439 -12.43 19.51 -16.27
C ASN A 439 -12.96 18.73 -15.08
N LEU A 440 -12.43 19.02 -13.89
CA LEU A 440 -12.68 18.23 -12.67
C LEU A 440 -13.06 19.12 -11.48
N SER A 441 -13.71 18.51 -10.49
CA SER A 441 -14.04 19.11 -9.19
C SER A 441 -14.83 20.42 -9.30
N PRO A 442 -16.02 20.43 -9.95
CA PRO A 442 -16.86 21.62 -10.07
C PRO A 442 -17.43 22.03 -8.71
N VAL A 443 -17.42 23.33 -8.44
CA VAL A 443 -17.93 23.93 -7.21
C VAL A 443 -18.74 25.18 -7.53
N LEU A 444 -19.98 25.23 -7.02
CA LEU A 444 -20.87 26.37 -7.19
C LEU A 444 -20.42 27.56 -6.29
N SER A 445 -20.41 28.78 -6.87
CA SER A 445 -20.11 29.98 -6.09
C SER A 445 -21.22 30.28 -5.07
N PRO A 446 -20.88 30.88 -3.89
CA PRO A 446 -21.87 31.22 -2.86
C PRO A 446 -23.01 32.15 -3.34
N ASP A 447 -22.73 33.01 -4.32
CA ASP A 447 -23.72 33.90 -4.95
C ASP A 447 -24.53 33.24 -6.07
N LYS A 448 -24.24 31.96 -6.37
CA LYS A 448 -24.93 31.15 -7.37
C LYS A 448 -24.86 31.70 -8.81
N LYS A 449 -23.83 32.50 -9.12
CA LYS A 449 -23.68 33.12 -10.46
C LYS A 449 -22.66 32.39 -11.33
N SER A 450 -21.81 31.56 -10.75
CA SER A 450 -20.74 30.90 -11.48
C SER A 450 -20.35 29.56 -10.84
N ILE A 451 -19.57 28.77 -11.57
CA ILE A 451 -18.85 27.61 -11.03
C ILE A 451 -17.36 27.83 -11.17
N LEU A 452 -16.61 27.33 -10.21
CA LEU A 452 -15.17 27.10 -10.32
C LEU A 452 -14.93 25.61 -10.54
N PHE A 453 -13.86 25.30 -11.27
CA PHE A 453 -13.41 23.93 -11.50
C PHE A 453 -11.93 23.94 -11.86
N THR A 454 -11.28 22.77 -11.84
CA THR A 454 -9.91 22.64 -12.32
C THR A 454 -9.89 22.13 -13.75
N SER A 455 -9.02 22.70 -14.59
CA SER A 455 -8.86 22.29 -15.99
C SER A 455 -7.38 22.29 -16.39
N ASP A 456 -7.01 21.34 -17.25
CA ASP A 456 -5.67 21.20 -17.84
C ASP A 456 -5.62 21.68 -19.31
N VAL A 457 -6.54 22.52 -19.72
CA VAL A 457 -6.72 22.96 -21.13
C VAL A 457 -5.49 23.66 -21.73
N ASP A 458 -4.67 24.28 -20.91
CA ASP A 458 -3.41 24.91 -21.29
C ASP A 458 -2.15 24.11 -20.90
N GLY A 459 -2.32 22.81 -20.58
CA GLY A 459 -1.24 21.91 -20.17
C GLY A 459 -0.85 22.00 -18.69
N VAL A 460 -1.47 22.90 -17.93
CA VAL A 460 -1.30 23.02 -16.47
C VAL A 460 -2.66 22.99 -15.79
N ARG A 461 -2.83 22.14 -14.79
CA ARG A 461 -4.09 22.09 -14.06
C ARG A 461 -4.23 23.34 -13.18
N ASN A 462 -4.98 24.31 -13.72
CA ASN A 462 -5.31 25.57 -13.08
C ASN A 462 -6.79 25.65 -12.69
N ILE A 463 -7.16 26.68 -11.91
CA ILE A 463 -8.55 26.97 -11.55
C ILE A 463 -9.16 27.86 -12.64
N TRP A 464 -10.32 27.45 -13.13
CA TRP A 464 -11.09 28.11 -14.16
C TRP A 464 -12.49 28.43 -13.64
N LYS A 465 -13.15 29.40 -14.27
CA LYS A 465 -14.48 29.87 -13.92
C LYS A 465 -15.38 29.83 -15.16
N LEU A 466 -16.63 29.41 -14.97
CA LEU A 466 -17.72 29.57 -15.90
C LEU A 466 -18.80 30.44 -15.26
N ASP A 467 -19.09 31.59 -15.87
CA ASP A 467 -20.15 32.50 -15.46
C ASP A 467 -21.48 32.10 -16.16
N PHE A 468 -22.54 31.91 -15.39
CA PHE A 468 -23.85 31.53 -15.97
C PHE A 468 -24.45 32.61 -16.84
N ALA A 469 -23.99 33.87 -16.73
CA ALA A 469 -24.36 34.95 -17.68
C ALA A 469 -23.69 34.79 -19.04
N ASN A 470 -22.55 34.08 -19.15
CA ASN A 470 -21.83 33.80 -20.39
C ASN A 470 -21.46 32.30 -20.47
N PRO A 471 -22.46 31.42 -20.65
CA PRO A 471 -22.27 29.96 -20.53
C PRO A 471 -21.42 29.36 -21.66
N ASP A 472 -21.19 30.10 -22.74
CA ASP A 472 -20.44 29.63 -23.94
C ASP A 472 -18.92 29.90 -23.82
N SER A 473 -18.44 30.30 -22.65
CA SER A 473 -17.01 30.56 -22.45
C SER A 473 -16.56 30.25 -21.00
N ILE A 474 -15.30 29.83 -20.89
CA ILE A 474 -14.61 29.67 -19.63
C ILE A 474 -13.46 30.66 -19.51
N ARG A 475 -13.14 31.06 -18.28
CA ARG A 475 -12.10 32.03 -17.97
C ARG A 475 -11.09 31.44 -17.01
N LYS A 476 -9.80 31.63 -17.29
CA LYS A 476 -8.72 31.23 -16.40
C LYS A 476 -8.63 32.16 -15.19
N ILE A 477 -8.62 31.63 -13.97
CA ILE A 477 -8.54 32.39 -12.72
C ILE A 477 -7.12 32.40 -12.15
N THR A 478 -6.38 31.30 -12.35
CA THR A 478 -5.02 31.17 -11.82
C THR A 478 -4.04 30.87 -12.93
N ASN A 479 -2.81 31.43 -12.82
CA ASN A 479 -1.69 31.17 -13.70
C ASN A 479 -0.56 30.51 -12.91
N PHE A 480 -0.84 29.33 -12.37
CA PHE A 480 0.18 28.59 -11.61
C PHE A 480 1.12 27.81 -12.55
N ILE A 481 2.38 27.75 -12.15
CA ILE A 481 3.39 27.00 -12.89
C ILE A 481 3.30 25.48 -12.60
N THR A 482 2.75 25.11 -11.45
CA THR A 482 2.48 23.72 -11.04
C THR A 482 0.98 23.40 -11.15
N SER A 483 0.32 22.86 -10.13
CA SER A 483 -1.10 22.48 -10.27
C SER A 483 -1.92 22.77 -9.02
N ALA A 484 -3.21 23.06 -9.25
CA ALA A 484 -4.22 23.25 -8.21
C ALA A 484 -5.32 22.19 -8.30
N PHE A 485 -5.86 21.78 -7.14
CA PHE A 485 -6.84 20.72 -6.97
C PHE A 485 -7.87 21.10 -5.92
N TYR A 486 -9.10 20.60 -6.05
CA TYR A 486 -10.15 20.69 -5.05
C TYR A 486 -10.39 22.13 -4.54
N PRO A 487 -10.75 23.08 -5.43
CA PRO A 487 -11.09 24.43 -5.00
C PRO A 487 -12.35 24.43 -4.12
N ALA A 488 -12.35 25.24 -3.06
CA ALA A 488 -13.50 25.44 -2.21
C ALA A 488 -13.61 26.92 -1.83
N PHE A 489 -14.82 27.45 -1.71
CA PHE A 489 -15.03 28.83 -1.34
C PHE A 489 -14.96 29.04 0.19
N ILE A 490 -14.31 30.13 0.62
CA ILE A 490 -14.48 30.74 1.93
C ILE A 490 -15.66 31.72 1.85
N ASP A 491 -15.61 32.58 0.85
CA ASP A 491 -16.64 33.57 0.50
C ASP A 491 -16.63 33.81 -1.02
N THR A 492 -17.38 34.78 -1.53
CA THR A 492 -17.48 35.10 -2.96
C THR A 492 -16.17 35.58 -3.60
N SER A 493 -15.21 36.03 -2.78
CA SER A 493 -13.94 36.63 -3.20
C SER A 493 -12.71 35.82 -2.80
N THR A 494 -12.87 34.81 -1.96
CA THR A 494 -11.75 34.06 -1.40
C THR A 494 -11.98 32.56 -1.52
N ILE A 495 -10.96 31.84 -1.99
CA ILE A 495 -10.97 30.38 -2.11
C ILE A 495 -9.81 29.75 -1.38
N ILE A 496 -9.96 28.46 -1.06
CA ILE A 496 -8.90 27.55 -0.63
C ILE A 496 -8.79 26.40 -1.62
N TYR A 497 -7.62 25.84 -1.75
CA TYR A 497 -7.38 24.73 -2.66
C TYR A 497 -6.15 23.94 -2.22
N SER A 498 -6.01 22.72 -2.73
CA SER A 498 -4.78 21.92 -2.60
C SER A 498 -3.86 22.23 -3.78
N GLY A 499 -2.62 22.65 -3.51
CA GLY A 499 -1.63 22.96 -4.52
C GLY A 499 -0.44 22.02 -4.45
N PHE A 500 0.10 21.63 -5.61
CA PHE A 500 1.31 20.80 -5.72
C PHE A 500 2.53 21.67 -5.98
N GLU A 501 3.51 21.62 -5.10
CA GLU A 501 4.79 22.32 -5.25
C GLU A 501 5.87 21.63 -4.38
N LYS A 502 7.10 21.52 -4.91
CA LYS A 502 8.25 20.89 -4.24
C LYS A 502 7.95 19.45 -3.79
N PHE A 503 7.35 18.69 -4.69
CA PHE A 503 6.92 17.30 -4.49
C PHE A 503 6.03 17.09 -3.25
N SER A 504 5.20 18.08 -2.94
CA SER A 504 4.28 18.05 -1.80
C SER A 504 2.95 18.69 -2.14
N PHE A 505 1.88 18.24 -1.47
CA PHE A 505 0.57 18.87 -1.55
C PHE A 505 0.31 19.68 -0.29
N ASN A 506 0.00 20.95 -0.48
CA ASN A 506 -0.30 21.86 0.60
C ASN A 506 -1.60 22.63 0.35
N ILE A 507 -2.20 23.14 1.41
CA ILE A 507 -3.40 23.98 1.32
C ILE A 507 -2.96 25.42 1.18
N TYR A 508 -3.58 26.09 0.22
CA TYR A 508 -3.36 27.49 -0.10
C TYR A 508 -4.67 28.26 -0.02
N LYS A 509 -4.58 29.56 0.30
CA LYS A 509 -5.67 30.53 0.27
C LYS A 509 -5.38 31.56 -0.80
N LEU A 510 -6.36 31.87 -1.63
CA LEU A 510 -6.26 32.84 -2.72
C LEU A 510 -7.43 33.80 -2.67
N ASN A 511 -7.13 35.11 -2.73
CA ASN A 511 -8.13 36.12 -3.00
C ASN A 511 -8.34 36.20 -4.52
N LEU A 512 -9.58 36.01 -4.97
CA LEU A 512 -9.92 36.07 -6.37
C LEU A 512 -9.71 37.52 -6.90
N PRO A 513 -9.16 37.71 -8.10
CA PRO A 513 -8.89 39.04 -8.62
C PRO A 513 -10.20 39.80 -8.87
N GLU A 514 -10.26 41.04 -8.40
CA GLU A 514 -11.42 41.93 -8.60
C GLU A 514 -11.60 42.39 -10.07
N ALA A 515 -10.51 42.48 -10.82
CA ALA A 515 -10.51 42.97 -12.19
C ALA A 515 -10.22 41.87 -13.19
N GLU A 516 -11.13 41.67 -14.12
CA GLU A 516 -11.09 40.69 -15.20
C GLU A 516 -10.13 41.06 -16.37
N LYS A 517 -9.16 41.94 -16.17
CA LYS A 517 -8.23 42.38 -17.20
C LYS A 517 -7.11 41.36 -17.38
N ASP A 518 -6.90 40.96 -18.62
CA ASP A 518 -5.80 40.11 -19.11
C ASP A 518 -5.85 38.60 -18.70
N THR A 519 -7.01 38.05 -18.44
CA THR A 519 -7.14 36.59 -18.24
C THR A 519 -7.50 35.86 -19.53
N MET A 520 -6.96 34.64 -19.70
CA MET A 520 -7.28 33.79 -20.86
C MET A 520 -8.77 33.41 -20.84
N VAL A 521 -9.46 33.62 -21.98
CA VAL A 521 -10.85 33.21 -22.18
C VAL A 521 -10.92 32.23 -23.34
N ILE A 522 -11.61 31.12 -23.13
CA ILE A 522 -11.82 30.07 -24.16
C ILE A 522 -13.28 29.97 -24.44
N ALA A 523 -13.66 30.18 -25.70
CA ALA A 523 -15.00 29.94 -26.17
C ALA A 523 -15.25 28.45 -26.39
N MET A 524 -16.45 28.00 -26.03
CA MET A 524 -16.89 26.62 -26.19
C MET A 524 -17.91 26.54 -27.36
N ASN A 525 -17.70 25.54 -28.22
CA ASN A 525 -18.64 25.25 -29.31
C ASN A 525 -19.34 23.92 -28.97
N PHE A 526 -20.51 24.01 -28.38
CA PHE A 526 -21.29 22.81 -28.04
C PHE A 526 -21.72 22.02 -29.26
N PRO A 527 -21.74 20.70 -29.22
CA PRO A 527 -22.20 19.85 -30.30
C PRO A 527 -23.69 20.16 -30.62
N PHE A 528 -24.00 20.26 -31.88
CA PHE A 528 -25.34 20.64 -32.36
C PHE A 528 -26.44 19.58 -32.12
N PHE A 529 -26.08 18.38 -31.70
CA PHE A 529 -27.00 17.25 -31.52
C PHE A 529 -27.21 16.98 -30.03
N ALA A 530 -28.48 16.79 -29.63
CA ALA A 530 -28.81 16.19 -28.33
C ALA A 530 -28.30 14.75 -28.32
N GLU A 531 -27.16 14.54 -27.67
CA GLU A 531 -26.60 13.22 -27.57
C GLU A 531 -27.46 12.40 -26.60
N LYS A 532 -27.87 11.23 -27.06
CA LYS A 532 -28.47 10.22 -26.24
C LYS A 532 -27.32 9.31 -25.77
N TRP A 533 -26.82 9.53 -24.56
CA TRP A 533 -25.96 8.55 -23.92
C TRP A 533 -26.82 7.32 -23.59
N ASN A 534 -26.88 6.39 -24.54
CA ASN A 534 -27.46 5.10 -24.27
C ASN A 534 -26.44 4.32 -23.41
N ALA A 535 -26.91 3.68 -22.35
CA ALA A 535 -26.24 2.58 -21.70
C ALA A 535 -26.14 1.38 -22.66
N GLY A 536 -25.63 1.61 -23.86
CA GLY A 536 -25.44 0.60 -24.87
C GLY A 536 -24.26 -0.28 -24.44
N MET A 537 -24.46 -1.60 -24.46
CA MET A 537 -23.37 -2.52 -24.37
C MET A 537 -22.24 -2.05 -25.29
N TYR A 538 -21.02 -2.18 -24.86
CA TYR A 538 -19.83 -2.03 -25.66
C TYR A 538 -20.03 -2.92 -26.90
N ALA A 539 -20.52 -2.35 -27.95
CA ALA A 539 -20.82 -3.08 -29.19
C ALA A 539 -19.49 -3.44 -29.84
N GLY A 540 -19.15 -4.70 -29.83
CA GLY A 540 -17.96 -5.16 -30.55
C GLY A 540 -17.28 -6.40 -30.03
N TYR A 541 -17.57 -6.82 -28.81
CA TYR A 541 -16.95 -8.05 -28.30
C TYR A 541 -17.90 -9.23 -28.50
N THR A 542 -17.51 -10.16 -29.37
CA THR A 542 -18.17 -11.45 -29.49
C THR A 542 -18.13 -12.17 -28.16
N GLN A 543 -19.28 -12.68 -27.69
CA GLN A 543 -19.33 -13.56 -26.53
C GLN A 543 -18.30 -14.67 -26.69
N ARG A 544 -17.29 -14.67 -25.84
CA ARG A 544 -16.27 -15.71 -25.81
C ARG A 544 -16.79 -16.90 -25.01
N GLU A 545 -16.30 -18.08 -25.32
CA GLU A 545 -16.65 -19.30 -24.60
C GLU A 545 -16.20 -19.18 -23.14
N LYS A 546 -17.15 -19.43 -22.22
CA LYS A 546 -16.87 -19.44 -20.78
C LYS A 546 -16.40 -20.82 -20.39
N LEU A 547 -15.15 -20.94 -20.01
CA LEU A 547 -14.58 -22.14 -19.43
C LEU A 547 -14.65 -22.06 -17.90
N LYS A 548 -14.94 -23.20 -17.28
CA LYS A 548 -14.81 -23.31 -15.82
C LYS A 548 -13.33 -23.25 -15.47
N TYR A 549 -12.97 -22.45 -14.48
CA TYR A 549 -11.61 -22.44 -13.95
C TYR A 549 -11.29 -23.81 -13.34
N GLU A 550 -10.18 -24.39 -13.76
CA GLU A 550 -9.63 -25.61 -13.22
C GLU A 550 -8.28 -25.30 -12.55
N ASN A 551 -8.08 -25.82 -11.34
CA ASN A 551 -6.87 -25.57 -10.59
C ASN A 551 -5.70 -26.34 -11.22
N GLU A 552 -4.83 -25.62 -11.89
CA GLU A 552 -3.54 -26.11 -12.34
C GLU A 552 -2.45 -25.61 -11.38
N TYR A 553 -1.74 -26.54 -10.76
CA TYR A 553 -0.71 -26.19 -9.78
C TYR A 553 0.65 -26.08 -10.46
N THR A 554 1.35 -24.99 -10.16
CA THR A 554 2.71 -24.74 -10.61
C THR A 554 3.62 -24.51 -9.42
N LEU A 555 4.92 -24.81 -9.57
CA LEU A 555 5.91 -24.57 -8.54
C LEU A 555 6.12 -23.06 -8.34
N ASP A 556 5.89 -22.55 -7.13
CA ASP A 556 6.17 -21.15 -6.78
C ASP A 556 7.64 -20.96 -6.40
N TYR A 557 8.11 -21.80 -5.50
CA TYR A 557 9.51 -21.80 -5.12
C TYR A 557 9.96 -23.16 -4.58
N ALA A 558 11.25 -23.38 -4.72
CA ALA A 558 11.98 -24.46 -4.06
C ALA A 558 13.20 -23.83 -3.36
N GLN A 559 13.24 -23.86 -2.06
CA GLN A 559 14.26 -23.19 -1.28
C GLN A 559 14.90 -24.15 -0.27
N SER A 560 16.23 -24.16 -0.21
CA SER A 560 16.94 -24.76 0.91
C SER A 560 16.89 -23.80 2.10
N GLN A 561 16.60 -24.32 3.26
CA GLN A 561 16.49 -23.55 4.49
C GLN A 561 17.31 -24.17 5.60
N VAL A 562 18.01 -23.31 6.34
CA VAL A 562 18.64 -23.68 7.61
C VAL A 562 17.90 -22.95 8.71
N SER A 563 17.32 -23.69 9.66
CA SER A 563 16.64 -23.13 10.83
C SER A 563 17.32 -23.62 12.11
N THR A 564 17.22 -22.81 13.15
CA THR A 564 17.71 -23.16 14.49
C THR A 564 16.59 -22.98 15.49
N ASP A 565 16.28 -24.04 16.18
CA ASP A 565 15.20 -24.12 17.15
C ASP A 565 15.76 -24.57 18.52
N PRO A 566 15.26 -24.08 19.67
CA PRO A 566 15.76 -24.44 20.98
C PRO A 566 15.55 -25.94 21.31
N ILE A 567 14.51 -26.55 20.77
CA ILE A 567 14.15 -27.94 21.00
C ILE A 567 14.81 -28.84 19.99
N PHE A 568 14.84 -28.39 18.74
CA PHE A 568 15.22 -29.24 17.61
C PHE A 568 16.65 -29.00 17.08
N GLY A 569 17.37 -28.02 17.61
CA GLY A 569 18.73 -27.69 17.15
C GLY A 569 18.76 -27.03 15.77
N THR A 570 19.93 -27.05 15.15
CA THR A 570 20.12 -26.51 13.79
C THR A 570 19.83 -27.59 12.75
N ARG A 571 19.04 -27.25 11.72
CA ARG A 571 18.56 -28.20 10.73
C ARG A 571 18.65 -27.62 9.34
N GLY A 572 19.02 -28.44 8.38
CA GLY A 572 18.99 -28.12 6.96
C GLY A 572 17.94 -28.94 6.23
N GLY A 573 17.25 -28.32 5.29
CA GLY A 573 16.23 -28.97 4.51
C GLY A 573 15.79 -28.16 3.31
N ALA A 574 14.68 -28.57 2.70
CA ALA A 574 14.08 -27.92 1.57
C ALA A 574 12.57 -27.72 1.80
N ILE A 575 12.09 -26.57 1.36
CA ILE A 575 10.67 -26.25 1.29
C ILE A 575 10.30 -26.05 -0.17
N PHE A 576 9.20 -26.67 -0.58
CA PHE A 576 8.59 -26.48 -1.88
C PHE A 576 7.19 -25.90 -1.69
N SER A 577 6.83 -24.95 -2.52
CA SER A 577 5.48 -24.40 -2.57
C SER A 577 4.91 -24.52 -3.97
N LEU A 578 3.68 -25.01 -4.05
CA LEU A 578 2.89 -25.08 -5.26
C LEU A 578 1.59 -24.31 -5.01
N SER A 579 1.18 -23.48 -5.95
CA SER A 579 -0.14 -22.87 -5.89
C SER A 579 -0.84 -22.88 -7.26
N ASP A 580 -2.14 -22.66 -7.24
CA ASP A 580 -2.93 -22.46 -8.45
C ASP A 580 -2.67 -21.06 -9.06
N LEU A 581 -3.29 -20.78 -10.20
CA LEU A 581 -3.12 -19.50 -10.89
C LEU A 581 -3.61 -18.29 -10.07
N LEU A 582 -4.65 -18.46 -9.26
CA LEU A 582 -5.21 -17.39 -8.42
C LEU A 582 -4.47 -17.22 -7.08
N GLY A 583 -3.68 -18.23 -6.67
CA GLY A 583 -3.02 -18.25 -5.36
C GLY A 583 -3.98 -18.60 -4.21
N ASP A 584 -5.17 -19.08 -4.53
CA ASP A 584 -6.22 -19.41 -3.56
C ASP A 584 -6.00 -20.76 -2.90
N ASP A 585 -5.34 -21.68 -3.60
CA ASP A 585 -5.08 -23.03 -3.13
C ASP A 585 -3.58 -23.34 -3.17
N ASN A 586 -2.97 -23.51 -2.01
CA ASN A 586 -1.53 -23.62 -1.85
C ASN A 586 -1.15 -24.95 -1.18
N TYR A 587 -0.13 -25.60 -1.71
CA TYR A 587 0.48 -26.78 -1.11
C TYR A 587 1.92 -26.48 -0.70
N PHE A 588 2.26 -26.81 0.55
CA PHE A 588 3.59 -26.69 1.09
C PHE A 588 4.14 -28.06 1.42
N PHE A 589 5.37 -28.32 1.00
CA PHE A 589 6.09 -29.55 1.25
C PHE A 589 7.37 -29.17 2.01
N LEU A 590 7.56 -29.77 3.17
CA LEU A 590 8.75 -29.60 3.98
C LEU A 590 9.48 -30.93 4.09
N ILE A 591 10.76 -30.96 3.76
CA ILE A 591 11.63 -32.13 3.89
C ILE A 591 12.94 -31.69 4.50
N TYR A 592 13.32 -32.25 5.65
CA TYR A 592 14.62 -32.01 6.25
C TYR A 592 15.11 -33.25 7.01
N ASN A 593 16.41 -33.29 7.28
CA ASN A 593 17.02 -34.36 8.04
C ASN A 593 17.70 -33.81 9.30
N THR A 594 17.57 -34.55 10.43
CA THR A 594 18.07 -34.16 11.76
C THR A 594 19.10 -35.13 12.29
N ALA A 595 19.68 -35.99 11.46
CA ALA A 595 20.66 -36.97 11.86
C ALA A 595 21.98 -36.28 12.29
N ASP A 596 22.44 -36.56 13.50
CA ASP A 596 23.77 -36.17 13.99
C ASP A 596 24.83 -37.24 13.66
N VAL A 597 24.42 -38.48 13.43
CA VAL A 597 25.27 -39.61 13.07
C VAL A 597 24.72 -40.36 11.88
N GLN A 598 25.59 -40.95 11.07
CA GLN A 598 25.23 -41.66 9.84
C GLN A 598 24.23 -42.80 10.05
N SER A 599 24.30 -43.51 11.20
CA SER A 599 23.36 -44.59 11.55
C SER A 599 21.91 -44.15 11.68
N ASP A 600 21.68 -42.89 12.01
CA ASP A 600 20.35 -42.35 12.24
C ASP A 600 19.77 -41.64 11.01
N PHE A 601 20.51 -41.57 9.91
CA PHE A 601 20.15 -40.77 8.72
C PHE A 601 18.75 -41.11 8.21
N LEU A 602 18.42 -42.38 8.03
CA LEU A 602 17.11 -42.80 7.52
C LEU A 602 15.99 -42.62 8.55
N LYS A 603 16.29 -42.69 9.84
CA LYS A 603 15.32 -42.51 10.92
C LYS A 603 14.99 -41.04 11.20
N SER A 604 15.85 -40.16 10.77
CA SER A 604 15.78 -38.71 11.08
C SER A 604 15.19 -37.87 9.97
N PHE A 605 14.54 -38.50 8.97
CA PHE A 605 13.80 -37.76 7.96
C PHE A 605 12.50 -37.19 8.53
N ASN A 606 12.33 -35.90 8.32
CA ASN A 606 11.15 -35.15 8.70
C ASN A 606 10.46 -34.67 7.43
N VAL A 607 9.18 -34.95 7.35
CA VAL A 607 8.33 -34.60 6.19
C VAL A 607 7.03 -33.98 6.70
N ALA A 608 6.61 -32.90 6.06
CA ALA A 608 5.27 -32.36 6.25
C ALA A 608 4.68 -31.95 4.91
N ILE A 609 3.39 -32.19 4.77
CA ILE A 609 2.58 -31.75 3.64
C ILE A 609 1.39 -30.98 4.20
N GLN A 610 1.23 -29.75 3.74
CA GLN A 610 0.14 -28.87 4.15
C GLN A 610 -0.57 -28.33 2.92
N ARG A 611 -1.90 -28.33 2.95
CA ARG A 611 -2.75 -27.55 2.04
C ARG A 611 -3.32 -26.36 2.79
N VAL A 612 -3.25 -25.18 2.18
CA VAL A 612 -3.85 -23.93 2.65
C VAL A 612 -4.81 -23.44 1.60
N ASN A 613 -6.07 -23.24 2.00
CA ASN A 613 -7.10 -22.66 1.15
C ASN A 613 -7.41 -21.23 1.62
N LEU A 614 -7.34 -20.30 0.67
CA LEU A 614 -7.54 -18.85 0.85
C LEU A 614 -8.69 -18.30 -0.01
N SER A 615 -9.48 -19.17 -0.64
CA SER A 615 -10.54 -18.77 -1.59
C SER A 615 -11.70 -18.01 -0.95
N GLU A 616 -11.90 -18.19 0.33
CA GLU A 616 -12.96 -17.54 1.10
C GLU A 616 -12.36 -16.62 2.17
N ARG A 617 -13.21 -15.85 2.83
CA ARG A 617 -12.77 -14.98 3.93
C ARG A 617 -12.22 -15.79 5.11
N GLU A 618 -12.80 -16.94 5.38
CA GLU A 618 -12.34 -17.90 6.37
C GLU A 618 -11.28 -18.82 5.76
N ASN A 619 -10.04 -18.55 6.10
CA ASN A 619 -8.91 -19.33 5.62
C ASN A 619 -8.75 -20.60 6.45
N TYR A 620 -8.59 -21.74 5.80
CA TYR A 620 -8.33 -22.99 6.50
C TYR A 620 -7.11 -23.72 5.93
N SER A 621 -6.50 -24.50 6.79
CA SER A 621 -5.39 -25.36 6.39
C SER A 621 -5.47 -26.70 7.07
N TYR A 622 -4.99 -27.73 6.40
CA TYR A 622 -4.82 -29.05 6.96
C TYR A 622 -3.60 -29.73 6.37
N GLY A 623 -3.09 -30.68 7.13
CA GLY A 623 -1.89 -31.37 6.69
C GLY A 623 -1.56 -32.58 7.53
N VAL A 624 -0.52 -33.29 7.06
CA VAL A 624 0.05 -34.44 7.75
C VAL A 624 1.55 -34.23 7.92
N PHE A 625 2.10 -34.77 9.00
CA PHE A 625 3.52 -34.67 9.26
C PHE A 625 4.08 -35.92 9.91
N ASN A 626 5.38 -36.13 9.70
CA ASN A 626 6.20 -37.07 10.43
C ASN A 626 7.50 -36.37 10.83
N PHE A 627 7.66 -36.13 12.12
CA PHE A 627 8.83 -35.48 12.67
C PHE A 627 9.56 -36.45 13.60
N SER A 628 10.83 -36.63 13.38
CA SER A 628 11.68 -37.51 14.20
C SER A 628 13.05 -36.87 14.41
N GLY A 629 13.65 -37.12 15.54
CA GLY A 629 15.03 -36.68 15.82
C GLY A 629 15.36 -36.63 17.28
N ARG A 630 16.65 -36.39 17.53
CA ARG A 630 17.15 -36.18 18.87
C ARG A 630 16.65 -34.82 19.39
N ARG A 631 16.25 -34.82 20.67
CA ARG A 631 15.83 -33.63 21.38
C ARG A 631 16.53 -33.60 22.72
N TYR A 632 16.81 -32.43 23.25
CA TYR A 632 17.25 -32.26 24.60
C TYR A 632 16.09 -32.54 25.54
N ASP A 633 16.35 -33.33 26.63
CA ASP A 633 15.46 -33.31 27.76
C ASP A 633 15.54 -31.92 28.40
N ILE A 634 14.44 -31.25 28.43
CA ILE A 634 14.36 -29.86 28.87
C ILE A 634 14.40 -29.80 30.39
N ARG A 635 14.09 -30.89 31.07
CA ARG A 635 14.18 -31.02 32.55
C ARG A 635 15.59 -31.33 33.03
N ASP A 636 16.35 -32.08 32.22
CA ASP A 636 17.76 -32.34 32.47
C ASP A 636 18.58 -31.94 31.25
N SER A 637 19.44 -30.91 31.38
CA SER A 637 20.17 -30.30 30.29
C SER A 637 21.22 -31.18 29.62
N ASP A 638 21.58 -32.27 30.28
CA ASP A 638 22.63 -33.19 29.86
C ASP A 638 22.06 -34.46 29.21
N GLU A 639 20.74 -34.66 29.23
CA GLU A 639 20.11 -35.83 28.66
C GLU A 639 19.42 -35.52 27.32
N TYR A 640 19.72 -36.34 26.35
CA TYR A 640 19.03 -36.33 25.05
C TYR A 640 17.99 -37.43 25.01
N PHE A 641 16.84 -37.15 24.43
CA PHE A 641 15.89 -38.16 24.06
C PHE A 641 15.63 -38.13 22.58
N TYR A 642 15.17 -39.22 22.05
CA TYR A 642 14.69 -39.30 20.66
C TYR A 642 13.16 -39.26 20.67
N GLU A 643 12.55 -38.35 19.93
CA GLU A 643 11.09 -38.29 19.79
C GLU A 643 10.72 -38.47 18.33
N ARG A 644 9.75 -39.35 18.12
CA ARG A 644 9.07 -39.52 16.86
C ARG A 644 7.61 -39.10 17.02
N SER A 645 7.18 -38.10 16.20
CA SER A 645 5.82 -37.60 16.22
C SER A 645 5.26 -37.65 14.82
N PHE A 646 4.17 -38.37 14.59
CA PHE A 646 3.48 -38.38 13.31
C PHE A 646 1.98 -38.14 13.51
N GLY A 647 1.38 -37.38 12.62
CA GLY A 647 -0.01 -37.00 12.79
C GLY A 647 -0.55 -36.11 11.70
N GLY A 648 -1.70 -35.53 11.98
CA GLY A 648 -2.35 -34.55 11.13
C GLY A 648 -2.89 -33.39 11.94
N PHE A 649 -3.15 -32.29 11.25
CA PHE A 649 -3.74 -31.10 11.85
C PHE A 649 -4.75 -30.46 10.93
N PHE A 650 -5.65 -29.69 11.53
CA PHE A 650 -6.57 -28.77 10.88
C PHE A 650 -6.50 -27.44 11.62
N ALA A 651 -6.47 -26.33 10.88
CA ALA A 651 -6.48 -24.98 11.42
C ALA A 651 -7.43 -24.09 10.62
N LEU A 652 -8.11 -23.20 11.31
CA LEU A 652 -9.03 -22.21 10.77
C LEU A 652 -8.61 -20.84 11.24
N HIS A 653 -8.55 -19.87 10.30
CA HIS A 653 -8.25 -18.47 10.55
C HIS A 653 -9.44 -17.63 10.12
N PHE A 654 -10.07 -16.97 11.06
CA PHE A 654 -11.24 -16.14 10.87
C PHE A 654 -10.88 -14.66 11.05
N PRO A 655 -10.73 -13.87 9.97
CA PRO A 655 -10.46 -12.44 10.06
C PRO A 655 -11.71 -11.70 10.52
N LEU A 656 -11.60 -10.96 11.63
CA LEU A 656 -12.64 -10.06 12.13
C LEU A 656 -12.57 -8.71 11.40
N SER A 657 -11.35 -8.19 11.24
CA SER A 657 -11.05 -6.95 10.51
C SER A 657 -9.65 -7.03 9.90
N THR A 658 -9.20 -5.96 9.24
CA THR A 658 -7.80 -5.81 8.77
C THR A 658 -6.79 -5.95 9.91
N PHE A 659 -7.19 -5.64 11.14
CA PHE A 659 -6.30 -5.60 12.31
C PHE A 659 -6.47 -6.79 13.26
N GLN A 660 -7.51 -7.62 13.10
CA GLN A 660 -7.90 -8.61 14.11
C GLN A 660 -8.33 -9.91 13.48
N ARG A 661 -7.94 -11.04 14.10
CA ARG A 661 -8.40 -12.37 13.70
C ARG A 661 -8.47 -13.35 14.88
N ILE A 662 -9.30 -14.35 14.71
CA ILE A 662 -9.36 -15.55 15.57
C ILE A 662 -8.70 -16.69 14.81
N GLU A 663 -7.86 -17.44 15.50
CA GLU A 663 -7.23 -18.65 14.99
C GLU A 663 -7.63 -19.82 15.86
N THR A 664 -8.03 -20.93 15.28
CA THR A 664 -8.29 -22.17 16.02
C THR A 664 -7.67 -23.35 15.30
N GLY A 665 -7.23 -24.35 16.06
CA GLY A 665 -6.58 -25.50 15.47
C GLY A 665 -6.75 -26.77 16.33
N VAL A 666 -6.72 -27.90 15.65
CA VAL A 666 -6.73 -29.24 16.25
C VAL A 666 -5.59 -30.03 15.62
N THR A 667 -4.77 -30.65 16.46
CA THR A 667 -3.70 -31.57 16.03
C THR A 667 -3.90 -32.92 16.70
N ILE A 668 -3.85 -34.00 15.93
CA ILE A 668 -3.89 -35.38 16.42
C ILE A 668 -2.57 -36.04 16.00
N ALA A 669 -1.79 -36.51 16.97
CA ALA A 669 -0.49 -37.09 16.69
C ALA A 669 -0.12 -38.20 17.65
N ASN A 670 0.48 -39.27 17.13
CA ASN A 670 1.26 -40.19 17.96
C ASN A 670 2.59 -39.54 18.31
N SER A 671 3.01 -39.70 19.55
CA SER A 671 4.30 -39.22 20.05
C SER A 671 4.97 -40.33 20.88
N ASP A 672 6.07 -40.87 20.37
CA ASP A 672 6.89 -41.84 21.04
C ASP A 672 8.21 -41.19 21.47
N LYS A 673 8.51 -41.23 22.76
CA LYS A 673 9.74 -40.74 23.36
C LYS A 673 10.63 -41.92 23.72
N GLU A 674 11.85 -41.93 23.25
CA GLU A 674 12.86 -42.98 23.51
C GLU A 674 14.08 -42.35 24.19
N VAL A 675 14.56 -42.97 25.26
CA VAL A 675 15.87 -42.65 25.81
C VAL A 675 16.99 -43.19 24.92
N ILE A 676 18.21 -42.69 25.07
CA ILE A 676 19.40 -43.04 24.25
C ILE A 676 19.66 -44.56 24.18
N SER A 677 19.18 -45.33 25.18
CA SER A 677 19.29 -46.78 25.21
C SER A 677 18.37 -47.54 24.19
N GLY A 678 17.53 -46.81 23.43
CA GLY A 678 16.59 -47.45 22.50
C GLY A 678 15.31 -47.98 23.15
N VAL A 679 15.10 -47.74 24.44
CA VAL A 679 13.89 -48.11 25.17
C VAL A 679 12.85 -47.01 25.05
N ILE A 680 11.63 -47.34 24.62
CA ILE A 680 10.50 -46.40 24.57
C ILE A 680 10.10 -46.06 26.00
N GLU A 681 10.37 -44.84 26.39
CA GLU A 681 10.06 -44.35 27.74
C GLU A 681 8.60 -43.90 27.85
N ARG A 682 8.06 -43.30 26.75
CA ARG A 682 6.69 -42.80 26.74
C ARG A 682 6.06 -42.96 25.35
N LYS A 683 4.83 -43.46 25.33
CA LYS A 683 3.91 -43.44 24.19
C LYS A 683 2.76 -42.53 24.52
N ALA A 684 2.30 -41.76 23.54
CA ALA A 684 1.13 -40.91 23.68
C ALA A 684 0.38 -40.78 22.34
N LEU A 685 -0.95 -40.75 22.41
CA LEU A 685 -1.83 -40.29 21.33
C LEU A 685 -2.35 -38.93 21.72
N LEU A 686 -1.72 -37.90 21.22
CA LEU A 686 -1.97 -36.51 21.61
C LEU A 686 -3.13 -35.93 20.77
N VAL A 687 -4.06 -35.30 21.47
CA VAL A 687 -5.05 -34.38 20.89
C VAL A 687 -4.76 -33.00 21.48
N SER A 688 -4.36 -32.07 20.62
CA SER A 688 -4.05 -30.69 21.01
C SER A 688 -5.04 -29.75 20.36
N ASN A 689 -5.75 -28.93 21.15
CA ASN A 689 -6.68 -27.91 20.70
C ASN A 689 -6.11 -26.54 21.04
N THR A 690 -6.25 -25.59 20.14
CA THR A 690 -5.83 -24.21 20.37
C THR A 690 -6.89 -23.23 19.92
N LEU A 691 -7.01 -22.12 20.65
CA LEU A 691 -7.80 -20.94 20.30
C LEU A 691 -6.94 -19.71 20.54
N SER A 692 -6.82 -18.85 19.55
CA SER A 692 -5.99 -17.66 19.63
C SER A 692 -6.72 -16.44 19.12
N TYR A 693 -6.58 -15.31 19.81
CA TYR A 693 -6.96 -13.99 19.34
C TYR A 693 -5.70 -13.20 19.02
N VAL A 694 -5.65 -12.60 17.84
CA VAL A 694 -4.50 -11.83 17.34
C VAL A 694 -4.95 -10.43 16.95
N VAL A 695 -4.21 -9.42 17.39
CA VAL A 695 -4.39 -8.02 17.00
C VAL A 695 -3.06 -7.42 16.54
N ASP A 696 -3.07 -6.64 15.46
CA ASP A 696 -1.92 -5.89 14.97
C ASP A 696 -2.42 -4.66 14.18
N ASN A 697 -2.29 -3.46 14.75
CA ASN A 697 -2.53 -2.18 14.10
C ASN A 697 -1.28 -1.30 14.15
N SER A 698 -0.10 -1.91 14.19
CA SER A 698 1.17 -1.21 14.34
C SER A 698 1.62 -0.52 13.06
N LEU A 699 2.09 0.73 13.19
CA LEU A 699 2.79 1.46 12.14
C LEU A 699 4.28 1.14 12.19
N TRP A 700 4.83 0.66 11.07
CA TRP A 700 6.23 0.28 10.97
C TRP A 700 7.11 1.41 10.44
N GLY A 701 8.26 1.57 11.08
CA GLY A 701 9.37 2.37 10.57
C GLY A 701 10.50 1.49 10.01
N TYR A 702 11.63 2.10 9.68
CA TYR A 702 12.76 1.43 9.02
C TYR A 702 13.40 0.28 9.81
N THR A 703 13.28 0.23 11.14
CA THR A 703 13.91 -0.79 11.99
C THR A 703 12.92 -1.60 12.82
N GLY A 704 11.66 -1.19 12.86
CA GLY A 704 10.60 -1.83 13.63
C GLY A 704 9.42 -0.91 13.87
N PRO A 705 8.41 -1.37 14.64
CA PRO A 705 7.20 -0.61 14.92
C PRO A 705 7.47 0.70 15.68
N LEU A 706 6.72 1.76 15.32
CA LEU A 706 6.81 3.09 15.92
C LEU A 706 5.54 3.51 16.65
N ASP A 707 4.38 2.96 16.27
CA ASP A 707 3.08 3.34 16.82
C ASP A 707 2.11 2.18 16.79
N GLY A 708 1.04 2.22 17.61
CA GLY A 708 0.01 1.20 17.66
C GLY A 708 0.28 0.07 18.63
N MET A 709 -0.32 -1.09 18.38
CA MET A 709 -0.19 -2.26 19.25
C MET A 709 -0.16 -3.57 18.45
N ARG A 710 0.47 -4.57 19.06
CA ARG A 710 0.45 -5.96 18.59
C ARG A 710 0.18 -6.87 19.76
N GLY A 711 -0.68 -7.86 19.57
CA GLY A 711 -1.00 -8.77 20.65
C GLY A 711 -1.43 -10.15 20.18
N ARG A 712 -1.12 -11.15 20.97
CA ARG A 712 -1.62 -12.50 20.80
C ARG A 712 -1.98 -13.08 22.18
N LEU A 713 -3.21 -13.58 22.28
CA LEU A 713 -3.64 -14.41 23.40
C LEU A 713 -3.99 -15.78 22.84
N LEU A 714 -3.29 -16.83 23.28
CA LEU A 714 -3.54 -18.21 22.90
C LEU A 714 -3.90 -19.02 24.14
N LEU A 715 -4.96 -19.79 24.05
CA LEU A 715 -5.37 -20.82 24.99
C LEU A 715 -5.22 -22.18 24.31
N GLY A 716 -4.63 -23.14 24.98
CA GLY A 716 -4.41 -24.46 24.43
C GLY A 716 -4.65 -25.55 25.47
N TYR A 717 -5.04 -26.71 25.01
CA TYR A 717 -5.14 -27.91 25.83
C TYR A 717 -4.65 -29.11 25.03
N THR A 718 -3.71 -29.86 25.63
CA THR A 718 -3.14 -31.07 25.05
C THR A 718 -3.38 -32.25 25.98
N SER A 719 -3.98 -33.32 25.46
CA SER A 719 -4.23 -34.55 26.22
C SER A 719 -3.81 -35.76 25.43
N ASP A 720 -3.30 -36.77 26.16
CA ASP A 720 -3.11 -38.13 25.65
C ASP A 720 -4.36 -38.94 25.87
N VAL A 721 -5.08 -39.20 24.79
CA VAL A 721 -6.43 -39.86 24.85
C VAL A 721 -6.35 -41.39 24.96
N LYS A 722 -5.15 -41.97 24.84
CA LYS A 722 -4.98 -43.44 24.82
C LYS A 722 -4.20 -43.98 26.01
N PHE A 723 -3.14 -43.30 26.42
CA PHE A 723 -2.21 -43.84 27.45
C PHE A 723 -2.19 -43.00 28.73
N SER A 724 -2.84 -41.82 28.71
CA SER A 724 -2.89 -40.88 29.85
C SER A 724 -1.53 -40.41 30.34
N ASN A 725 -0.54 -40.37 29.45
CA ASN A 725 0.83 -39.96 29.77
C ASN A 725 1.08 -38.46 29.69
N VAL A 726 0.24 -37.74 28.93
CA VAL A 726 0.38 -36.30 28.70
C VAL A 726 -0.96 -35.61 28.95
N ASN A 727 -0.93 -34.54 29.71
CA ASN A 727 -2.12 -33.72 29.95
C ASN A 727 -1.66 -32.35 30.48
N TYR A 728 -1.75 -31.32 29.69
CA TYR A 728 -1.39 -29.97 30.13
C TYR A 728 -2.22 -28.89 29.42
N PHE A 729 -2.38 -27.78 30.14
CA PHE A 729 -3.00 -26.56 29.67
C PHE A 729 -1.94 -25.54 29.30
N THR A 730 -2.18 -24.75 28.27
CA THR A 730 -1.28 -23.74 27.72
C THR A 730 -1.95 -22.37 27.69
N VAL A 731 -1.28 -21.33 28.18
CA VAL A 731 -1.62 -19.93 27.95
C VAL A 731 -0.40 -19.22 27.40
N ILE A 732 -0.58 -18.50 26.29
CA ILE A 732 0.44 -17.61 25.74
C ILE A 732 -0.21 -16.25 25.57
N ALA A 733 0.32 -15.25 26.26
CA ALA A 733 -0.02 -13.85 26.08
C ALA A 733 1.25 -13.06 25.74
N ASP A 734 1.31 -12.42 24.58
CA ASP A 734 2.39 -11.50 24.18
C ASP A 734 1.71 -10.22 23.72
N TYR A 735 1.91 -9.15 24.46
CA TYR A 735 1.34 -7.83 24.18
C TYR A 735 2.46 -6.83 24.02
N ARG A 736 2.37 -6.01 22.97
CA ARG A 736 3.32 -4.96 22.61
C ARG A 736 2.58 -3.69 22.33
N TYR A 737 3.05 -2.59 22.88
CA TYR A 737 2.48 -1.28 22.69
C TYR A 737 3.58 -0.29 22.31
N TYR A 738 3.30 0.52 21.32
CA TYR A 738 4.24 1.49 20.78
C TYR A 738 3.66 2.88 20.92
N LEU A 739 4.23 3.66 21.83
CA LEU A 739 3.86 5.05 22.05
C LEU A 739 4.76 5.92 21.18
N ARG A 740 4.20 6.57 20.20
CA ARG A 740 4.92 7.47 19.31
C ARG A 740 5.26 8.77 20.02
N LEU A 741 6.53 9.14 20.07
CA LEU A 741 7.04 10.38 20.67
C LEU A 741 7.35 11.45 19.61
N GLY A 742 7.41 11.08 18.35
CA GLY A 742 7.68 11.95 17.21
C GLY A 742 7.65 11.14 15.92
N LEU A 743 7.87 11.78 14.78
CA LEU A 743 7.75 11.10 13.47
C LEU A 743 8.57 9.81 13.38
N ARG A 744 9.71 9.73 14.06
CA ARG A 744 10.66 8.63 13.97
C ARG A 744 11.16 8.13 15.33
N SER A 745 10.51 8.55 16.41
CA SER A 745 10.85 8.17 17.78
C SER A 745 9.65 7.48 18.44
N ALA A 746 9.93 6.43 19.21
CA ALA A 746 8.91 5.69 19.92
C ALA A 746 9.41 5.18 21.26
N LEU A 747 8.51 5.05 22.22
CA LEU A 747 8.69 4.28 23.43
C LEU A 747 7.93 2.96 23.27
N ALA A 748 8.66 1.87 23.11
CA ALA A 748 8.12 0.54 22.88
C ALA A 748 8.04 -0.23 24.19
N PHE A 749 6.92 -0.88 24.45
CA PHE A 749 6.67 -1.75 25.58
C PHE A 749 6.35 -3.15 25.07
N ARG A 750 6.88 -4.17 25.69
CA ARG A 750 6.50 -5.56 25.50
C ARG A 750 6.25 -6.20 26.87
N SER A 751 5.16 -6.95 26.98
CA SER A 751 4.91 -7.82 28.12
C SER A 751 4.44 -9.18 27.59
N ALA A 752 5.16 -10.23 27.96
CA ALA A 752 4.84 -11.58 27.54
C ALA A 752 4.72 -12.49 28.76
N PHE A 753 3.72 -13.36 28.73
CA PHE A 753 3.46 -14.38 29.74
C PHE A 753 3.16 -15.70 29.06
N PHE A 754 3.95 -16.72 29.35
CA PHE A 754 3.82 -18.07 28.81
C PHE A 754 3.64 -19.02 29.99
N TYR A 755 2.64 -19.86 29.91
CA TYR A 755 2.25 -20.75 30.98
C TYR A 755 1.84 -22.09 30.42
N ASN A 756 2.53 -23.13 30.89
CA ASN A 756 2.14 -24.52 30.72
C ASN A 756 2.03 -25.15 32.09
N GLU A 757 1.01 -25.95 32.33
CA GLU A 757 0.86 -26.69 33.58
C GLU A 757 0.19 -28.03 33.33
N GLY A 758 0.74 -29.06 33.93
CA GLY A 758 0.20 -30.41 33.87
C GLY A 758 1.26 -31.49 33.60
N LYS A 759 0.80 -32.69 33.31
CA LYS A 759 1.67 -33.87 33.12
C LYS A 759 2.38 -33.74 31.75
N GLU A 760 3.69 -33.81 31.77
CA GLU A 760 4.55 -33.67 30.58
C GLU A 760 4.41 -32.29 29.91
N ALA A 761 4.12 -31.24 30.69
CA ALA A 761 4.08 -29.86 30.21
C ALA A 761 5.42 -29.47 29.59
N ARG A 762 5.37 -28.74 28.48
CA ARG A 762 6.58 -28.30 27.75
C ARG A 762 7.12 -27.00 28.35
N ARG A 763 8.44 -26.88 28.43
CA ARG A 763 9.10 -25.66 28.88
C ARG A 763 9.24 -24.66 27.76
N TYR A 764 9.19 -23.39 28.15
CA TYR A 764 9.54 -22.23 27.30
C TYR A 764 10.98 -21.82 27.52
N PHE A 765 11.50 -21.04 26.55
CA PHE A 765 12.89 -20.61 26.54
C PHE A 765 12.98 -19.10 26.39
N MET A 766 13.91 -18.48 27.07
CA MET A 766 14.19 -17.05 27.01
C MET A 766 15.71 -16.81 27.06
N GLY A 767 16.10 -15.63 26.60
CA GLY A 767 17.48 -15.16 26.51
C GLY A 767 17.92 -14.95 25.07
N GLY A 768 18.79 -13.97 24.88
CA GLY A 768 19.22 -13.52 23.57
C GLY A 768 18.60 -12.20 23.15
N SER A 769 18.89 -11.78 21.95
CA SER A 769 18.54 -10.44 21.43
C SER A 769 17.04 -10.19 21.22
N TRP A 770 16.22 -11.24 21.13
CA TRP A 770 14.77 -11.15 20.97
C TRP A 770 13.99 -11.04 22.29
N ASP A 771 14.60 -11.51 23.36
CA ASP A 771 13.93 -11.65 24.65
C ASP A 771 14.66 -10.87 25.71
N LEU A 772 15.38 -11.56 26.64
CA LEU A 772 16.16 -10.95 27.68
C LEU A 772 17.60 -10.76 27.20
N ARG A 773 17.96 -9.54 26.82
CA ARG A 773 19.27 -9.19 26.25
C ARG A 773 20.42 -9.39 27.27
N GLY A 774 21.59 -9.74 26.76
CA GLY A 774 22.76 -10.02 27.57
C GLY A 774 22.87 -11.47 28.10
N TRP A 775 21.74 -12.15 28.20
CA TRP A 775 21.74 -13.56 28.60
C TRP A 775 21.97 -14.45 27.36
N ARG A 776 22.60 -15.60 27.61
CA ARG A 776 22.86 -16.55 26.52
C ARG A 776 21.51 -16.99 25.91
N ARG A 777 21.50 -17.13 24.59
CA ARG A 777 20.31 -17.55 23.85
C ARG A 777 19.76 -18.86 24.48
N TRP A 778 18.45 -18.84 24.84
CA TRP A 778 17.72 -19.98 25.41
C TRP A 778 18.25 -20.56 26.73
N SER A 779 19.04 -19.82 27.46
CA SER A 779 19.62 -20.29 28.73
C SER A 779 18.64 -20.24 29.91
N ILE A 780 17.56 -19.47 29.81
CA ILE A 780 16.55 -19.31 30.85
C ILE A 780 15.30 -20.08 30.36
N ARG A 781 14.82 -21.00 31.20
CA ARG A 781 13.79 -21.93 30.79
C ARG A 781 12.89 -22.34 31.94
N GLY A 782 11.62 -22.64 31.64
CA GLY A 782 10.62 -23.09 32.58
C GLY A 782 9.29 -23.37 31.93
N GLU A 783 8.41 -24.09 32.60
CA GLU A 783 7.02 -24.31 32.17
C GLU A 783 6.22 -23.01 32.22
N LYS A 784 6.65 -22.10 33.08
CA LYS A 784 6.10 -20.74 33.23
C LYS A 784 7.21 -19.72 32.96
N LEU A 785 6.85 -18.67 32.25
CA LEU A 785 7.80 -17.63 31.86
C LEU A 785 7.08 -16.29 31.74
N TRP A 786 7.72 -15.23 32.23
CA TRP A 786 7.33 -13.87 31.91
C TRP A 786 8.52 -13.04 31.43
N LEU A 787 8.23 -12.07 30.59
CA LEU A 787 9.19 -11.12 30.07
C LEU A 787 8.53 -9.75 29.97
N SER A 788 9.23 -8.70 30.38
CA SER A 788 8.84 -7.32 30.14
C SER A 788 10.03 -6.54 29.59
N SER A 789 9.80 -5.72 28.56
CA SER A 789 10.81 -4.88 27.93
C SER A 789 10.27 -3.48 27.72
N VAL A 790 11.13 -2.48 27.98
CA VAL A 790 10.88 -1.09 27.64
C VAL A 790 12.04 -0.61 26.80
N GLU A 791 11.75 0.00 25.64
CA GLU A 791 12.79 0.46 24.72
C GLU A 791 12.43 1.83 24.15
N LEU A 792 13.29 2.83 24.41
CA LEU A 792 13.22 4.15 23.77
C LEU A 792 14.03 4.09 22.47
N ARG A 793 13.34 4.34 21.34
CA ARG A 793 13.89 4.34 19.98
C ARG A 793 13.92 5.76 19.44
N PHE A 794 15.07 6.18 18.89
CA PHE A 794 15.25 7.53 18.37
C PHE A 794 16.17 7.54 17.14
N PRO A 795 15.94 8.47 16.18
CA PRO A 795 16.79 8.59 15.01
C PRO A 795 18.16 9.17 15.39
N LEU A 796 19.22 8.67 14.77
CA LEU A 796 20.57 9.23 14.82
C LEU A 796 20.90 9.89 13.48
N VAL A 797 20.70 9.17 12.39
CA VAL A 797 20.89 9.64 11.02
C VAL A 797 19.77 9.05 10.16
N ASP A 798 19.08 9.87 9.40
CA ASP A 798 17.96 9.41 8.58
C ASP A 798 18.42 8.67 7.33
N GLN A 799 19.41 9.23 6.66
CA GLN A 799 20.06 8.64 5.49
C GLN A 799 21.56 8.89 5.56
N LEU A 800 22.33 7.84 5.35
CA LEU A 800 23.78 7.89 5.22
C LEU A 800 24.15 7.29 3.87
N TYR A 801 24.70 8.11 2.99
CA TYR A 801 25.21 7.67 1.72
C TYR A 801 26.73 7.72 1.70
N ILE A 802 27.36 6.59 1.39
CA ILE A 802 28.82 6.47 1.28
C ILE A 802 29.16 6.12 -0.16
N LYS A 803 29.79 7.06 -0.86
CA LYS A 803 30.27 6.82 -2.22
C LYS A 803 31.70 6.26 -2.16
N PHE A 804 31.88 5.06 -2.67
CA PHE A 804 33.19 4.45 -2.90
C PHE A 804 33.60 4.64 -4.36
N PRO A 805 34.87 4.47 -4.73
CA PRO A 805 35.36 4.67 -6.11
C PRO A 805 34.63 3.79 -7.15
N PHE A 806 34.09 2.64 -6.75
CA PHE A 806 33.49 1.67 -7.66
C PHE A 806 32.01 1.38 -7.40
N PHE A 807 31.46 1.85 -6.27
CA PHE A 807 30.05 1.65 -5.89
C PHE A 807 29.64 2.63 -4.82
N GLY A 808 28.33 2.84 -4.66
CA GLY A 808 27.75 3.61 -3.58
C GLY A 808 26.94 2.72 -2.65
N LEU A 809 26.99 3.01 -1.33
CA LEU A 809 26.14 2.34 -0.33
C LEU A 809 25.26 3.38 0.33
N GLY A 810 23.95 3.19 0.20
CA GLY A 810 22.92 3.95 0.90
C GLY A 810 22.42 3.18 2.13
N PHE A 811 22.46 3.82 3.28
CA PHE A 811 21.90 3.32 4.52
C PHE A 811 20.72 4.19 4.94
N VAL A 812 19.57 3.57 5.17
CA VAL A 812 18.36 4.28 5.60
C VAL A 812 18.04 3.89 7.04
N GLY A 813 17.76 4.87 7.88
CA GLY A 813 17.31 4.62 9.25
C GLY A 813 18.39 4.13 10.19
N PHE A 814 19.49 4.89 10.34
CA PHE A 814 20.45 4.66 11.44
C PHE A 814 19.85 5.19 12.75
N ARG A 815 19.60 4.30 13.71
CA ARG A 815 18.88 4.59 14.95
C ARG A 815 19.60 4.16 16.19
N GLY A 816 19.35 4.90 17.28
CA GLY A 816 19.70 4.55 18.64
C GLY A 816 18.53 3.92 19.38
N ALA A 817 18.85 3.05 20.36
CA ALA A 817 17.88 2.54 21.31
C ALA A 817 18.48 2.53 22.73
N LEU A 818 17.66 2.85 23.74
CA LEU A 818 17.94 2.60 25.15
C LEU A 818 16.92 1.61 25.65
N PHE A 819 17.35 0.59 26.39
CA PHE A 819 16.46 -0.47 26.79
C PHE A 819 16.63 -0.91 28.24
N PHE A 820 15.55 -1.43 28.79
CA PHE A 820 15.47 -2.13 30.05
C PHE A 820 14.61 -3.39 29.85
N ASP A 821 15.17 -4.56 30.18
CA ASP A 821 14.50 -5.84 30.11
C ASP A 821 14.43 -6.47 31.49
N ALA A 822 13.34 -7.17 31.78
CA ALA A 822 13.15 -7.95 32.99
C ALA A 822 12.38 -9.23 32.68
N GLY A 823 12.67 -10.33 33.35
CA GLY A 823 11.97 -11.58 33.15
C GLY A 823 12.44 -12.68 34.05
N GLY A 824 11.66 -13.75 34.10
CA GLY A 824 11.95 -14.95 34.83
C GLY A 824 11.25 -16.17 34.26
N ALA A 825 11.81 -17.34 34.51
CA ALA A 825 11.18 -18.60 34.13
C ALA A 825 11.31 -19.60 35.27
N TRP A 826 10.30 -20.44 35.49
CA TRP A 826 10.25 -21.40 36.57
C TRP A 826 9.35 -22.61 36.21
N ASP A 827 9.52 -23.68 36.91
CA ASP A 827 8.63 -24.85 36.86
C ASP A 827 7.65 -24.80 38.04
N ASP A 828 8.05 -25.30 39.20
CA ASP A 828 7.18 -25.34 40.38
C ASP A 828 7.30 -24.07 41.21
N GLU A 829 8.53 -23.64 41.53
CA GLU A 829 8.80 -22.46 42.37
C GLU A 829 9.49 -21.36 41.56
N TYR A 830 9.07 -20.13 41.80
CA TYR A 830 9.69 -18.95 41.20
C TYR A 830 11.08 -18.72 41.84
N ASN A 831 12.12 -18.74 41.04
CA ASN A 831 13.48 -18.70 41.52
C ASN A 831 14.02 -17.28 41.65
N GLN A 832 13.96 -16.48 40.58
CA GLN A 832 14.52 -15.12 40.54
C GLN A 832 14.05 -14.32 39.36
N THR A 833 14.06 -13.04 39.52
CA THR A 833 13.94 -12.06 38.42
C THR A 833 15.32 -11.70 37.89
N LEU A 834 15.47 -11.86 36.58
CA LEU A 834 16.67 -11.47 35.85
C LEU A 834 16.37 -10.22 35.01
N GLY A 835 17.39 -9.44 34.72
CA GLY A 835 17.21 -8.24 33.89
C GLY A 835 18.44 -7.84 33.12
N SER A 836 18.27 -6.82 32.33
CA SER A 836 19.35 -6.11 31.64
C SER A 836 18.99 -4.65 31.36
N ILE A 837 20.02 -3.81 31.34
CA ILE A 837 19.91 -2.40 30.97
C ILE A 837 21.04 -2.04 30.02
N GLY A 838 20.73 -1.27 29.00
CA GLY A 838 21.74 -0.89 28.02
C GLY A 838 21.26 0.03 26.93
N GLY A 839 22.09 0.13 25.91
CA GLY A 839 21.79 0.87 24.68
C GLY A 839 22.27 0.12 23.46
N GLY A 840 21.82 0.53 22.30
CA GLY A 840 22.22 -0.16 21.07
C GLY A 840 22.00 0.69 19.83
N LEU A 841 22.56 0.19 18.74
CA LEU A 841 22.45 0.77 17.41
C LEU A 841 21.64 -0.16 16.51
N ARG A 842 20.89 0.45 15.58
CA ARG A 842 20.09 -0.23 14.57
C ARG A 842 20.42 0.38 13.23
N LEU A 843 20.63 -0.47 12.24
CA LEU A 843 20.92 -0.07 10.87
C LEU A 843 20.10 -0.90 9.92
N ASN A 844 19.27 -0.26 9.12
CA ASN A 844 18.56 -0.93 8.03
C ASN A 844 19.44 -0.97 6.78
N LEU A 845 19.72 -2.18 6.31
CA LEU A 845 20.45 -2.42 5.07
C LEU A 845 19.45 -2.72 3.95
N PHE A 846 19.44 -1.85 2.95
CA PHE A 846 18.67 -2.02 1.71
C PHE A 846 17.15 -2.20 1.89
N GLY A 847 16.59 -1.77 3.03
CA GLY A 847 15.16 -1.97 3.32
C GLY A 847 14.77 -3.38 3.75
N VAL A 848 15.69 -4.34 3.72
CA VAL A 848 15.40 -5.77 3.91
C VAL A 848 15.97 -6.31 5.21
N LEU A 849 17.18 -5.91 5.58
CA LEU A 849 17.91 -6.47 6.71
C LEU A 849 18.22 -5.43 7.76
N VAL A 850 17.79 -5.66 8.99
CA VAL A 850 18.13 -4.79 10.12
C VAL A 850 19.26 -5.41 10.93
N LEU A 851 20.37 -4.68 11.04
CA LEU A 851 21.47 -5.00 11.93
C LEU A 851 21.26 -4.34 13.29
N ARG A 852 21.41 -5.10 14.36
CA ARG A 852 21.31 -4.63 15.75
C ARG A 852 22.61 -4.92 16.48
N TYR A 853 23.08 -3.93 17.20
CA TYR A 853 24.23 -4.07 18.10
C TYR A 853 23.88 -3.49 19.46
N ASP A 854 23.79 -4.34 20.49
CA ASP A 854 23.36 -3.97 21.82
C ASP A 854 24.53 -4.12 22.82
N ILE A 855 24.69 -3.14 23.70
CA ILE A 855 25.69 -3.10 24.78
C ILE A 855 24.95 -2.82 26.08
N GLY A 856 25.27 -3.56 27.15
CA GLY A 856 24.57 -3.33 28.40
C GLY A 856 25.19 -4.09 29.59
N LYS A 857 24.48 -4.03 30.71
CA LYS A 857 24.79 -4.77 31.93
C LYS A 857 23.63 -5.70 32.29
N LYS A 858 23.98 -6.85 32.82
CA LYS A 858 23.03 -7.81 33.38
C LYS A 858 22.68 -7.44 34.82
N ILE A 859 21.47 -7.77 35.21
CA ILE A 859 20.93 -7.59 36.56
C ILE A 859 20.45 -8.95 37.06
N GLU A 860 20.86 -9.32 38.25
CA GLU A 860 20.62 -10.63 38.86
C GLU A 860 20.05 -10.48 40.26
N ASP A 861 19.67 -11.61 40.86
CA ASP A 861 19.27 -11.73 42.26
C ASP A 861 18.14 -10.74 42.61
N ASP A 862 17.02 -10.80 41.83
CA ASP A 862 15.86 -9.94 42.04
C ASP A 862 16.22 -8.44 42.01
N PHE A 863 17.05 -8.05 41.07
CA PHE A 863 17.59 -6.70 40.88
C PHE A 863 18.54 -6.19 41.97
N SER A 864 18.95 -7.05 42.90
CA SER A 864 19.89 -6.63 43.96
C SER A 864 21.33 -6.51 43.48
N ARG A 865 21.70 -7.16 42.38
CA ARG A 865 23.05 -7.19 41.84
C ARG A 865 23.17 -6.86 40.37
N ILE A 866 23.93 -5.83 40.03
CA ILE A 866 24.31 -5.50 38.67
C ILE A 866 25.71 -6.09 38.41
N GLN A 867 25.86 -6.89 37.37
CA GLN A 867 27.13 -7.46 36.96
C GLN A 867 28.14 -6.36 36.57
N LYS A 868 29.42 -6.51 36.96
CA LYS A 868 30.45 -5.52 36.66
C LYS A 868 30.84 -5.46 35.18
N GLY A 869 30.72 -6.56 34.44
CA GLY A 869 31.07 -6.68 33.03
C GLY A 869 29.96 -6.11 32.12
N LEU A 870 30.38 -5.62 30.97
CA LEU A 870 29.46 -5.29 29.88
C LEU A 870 29.21 -6.54 29.03
N PHE A 871 28.00 -6.72 28.52
CA PHE A 871 27.75 -7.66 27.44
C PHE A 871 27.68 -6.91 26.10
N TYR A 872 27.96 -7.64 25.04
CA TYR A 872 27.90 -7.19 23.66
C TYR A 872 27.12 -8.23 22.88
N GLN A 873 26.07 -7.79 22.17
CA GLN A 873 25.25 -8.67 21.35
C GLN A 873 25.06 -8.08 19.96
N PHE A 874 25.34 -8.91 18.96
CA PHE A 874 25.08 -8.61 17.57
C PHE A 874 23.93 -9.50 17.07
N PHE A 875 23.01 -8.92 16.32
CA PHE A 875 21.83 -9.62 15.85
C PHE A 875 21.32 -9.08 14.50
N PHE A 876 20.75 -9.97 13.73
CA PHE A 876 20.02 -9.65 12.51
C PHE A 876 18.52 -9.80 12.77
N GLY A 877 17.76 -8.74 12.60
CA GLY A 877 16.30 -8.76 12.75
C GLY A 877 15.73 -7.44 13.23
N TRP A 878 14.45 -7.31 13.00
CA TRP A 878 13.66 -6.14 13.38
C TRP A 878 13.59 -5.99 14.90
N ASP A 879 13.31 -4.76 15.34
CA ASP A 879 12.93 -4.51 16.74
C ASP A 879 11.56 -5.16 17.02
N PHE A 880 11.30 -5.54 18.29
CA PHE A 880 10.08 -6.24 18.70
C PHE A 880 8.81 -5.45 18.49
#